data_b93466a22a63865449490e92d7c2715d
#
_entry.id   b93466a22a63865449490e92d7c2715d
#
_cell.length_a   1.000
_cell.length_b   1.000
_cell.length_c   1.000
_cell.angle_alpha   90.00
_cell.angle_beta   90.00
_cell.angle_gamma   90.00
#
_symmetry.space_group_name_H-M   'P 1'
#
loop_
_entity.id
_entity.type
_entity.pdbx_description
1 polymer ?
#
loop_
_entity_poly.entity_id
_entity_poly.type
_entity_poly.pdbx_seq_one_letter_code
_entity_poly.pdbx_strand_id
1 'polypeptide(L)'
;MNLLLAAIALLMSGALMSLIAGRRQNLAYTFALTAISGAAFLIAGAVMPLLLHPQTLIASHNWLVPGGTFALSVDPLAAFFLLPIAILPPLAAIYAGAYLKDDGKSRNLAPHWALYALLMASLIMVVMAANVLLFIAAWEIMTISSFFLVSYDHQHSEVREAAWLYLLVAHFGLLLITAFFLLAGSHCGSLNFVDFAPLTQAGPTLTAILFLLALGGFGIKAGLFPFFVWLPAAHPVAPSHVSALMSGLVVNAGLYGVLRAMLLLPPLSALWGAIILTLGLLGALYGIAMAMLQKDVKRCLAYSTVENIGIIFMGIGLGVLATAQQLPVVAALAFAGALLHIWNHTLFKGLLFLGAGTLLHATGTRNLDQMGGLLKRMPQAGLLIIGGSVALAALPPLNGFASEWLIYLGLLHAGVAMSGVSALGISMVLVLFGIVGTLAVVTFTRLIGIALLGEARSPAAAKAHDATPAMLWPMRLLLLGCLLIGLLPQLTLHLLTPVLNQMTPTAVPELNATFAQSGQIGLWGMILCAALIIVALLLTALQRRRPTTPATTWGCGFPRPTARMAYTAESYSGIAHHHLLPQALQPKLSTKRPRSLFPATVQFFQHSQEALLQRCYQPLFSALAERCVRLRWLQQGKQHLYLLYIFICCAGLMLWNILADKGL
;
A
#
# COMPACT_ATOMS: atom_id res chain seq x y z
N MET A 1 -26.60 4.78 -4.83
CA MET A 1 -25.88 5.46 -5.93
C MET A 1 -25.82 6.97 -5.74
N ASN A 2 -26.96 7.67 -5.49
CA ASN A 2 -27.00 9.15 -5.38
C ASN A 2 -26.02 9.74 -4.34
N LEU A 3 -25.85 9.09 -3.18
CA LEU A 3 -24.87 9.54 -2.17
C LEU A 3 -23.44 9.49 -2.68
N LEU A 4 -23.08 8.49 -3.46
CA LEU A 4 -21.73 8.35 -4.02
C LEU A 4 -21.47 9.37 -5.13
N LEU A 5 -22.46 9.63 -5.99
CA LEU A 5 -22.36 10.70 -6.98
C LEU A 5 -22.28 12.08 -6.31
N ALA A 6 -23.05 12.31 -5.24
CA ALA A 6 -22.95 13.52 -4.44
C ALA A 6 -21.57 13.66 -3.78
N ALA A 7 -20.95 12.57 -3.31
CA ALA A 7 -19.61 12.59 -2.77
C ALA A 7 -18.58 13.03 -3.82
N ILE A 8 -18.66 12.51 -5.04
CA ILE A 8 -17.76 12.90 -6.15
C ILE A 8 -17.98 14.37 -6.50
N ALA A 9 -19.24 14.81 -6.65
CA ALA A 9 -19.57 16.21 -6.96
C ALA A 9 -19.05 17.16 -5.88
N LEU A 10 -19.16 16.78 -4.60
CA LEU A 10 -18.64 17.54 -3.46
C LEU A 10 -17.11 17.63 -3.51
N LEU A 11 -16.40 16.55 -3.82
CA LEU A 11 -14.95 16.56 -3.99
C LEU A 11 -14.50 17.44 -5.15
N MET A 12 -15.18 17.36 -6.29
CA MET A 12 -14.88 18.20 -7.45
C MET A 12 -15.13 19.69 -7.17
N SER A 13 -16.23 20.02 -6.48
CA SER A 13 -16.51 21.39 -6.04
C SER A 13 -15.45 21.88 -5.04
N GLY A 14 -15.07 21.05 -4.06
CA GLY A 14 -14.02 21.37 -3.11
C GLY A 14 -12.66 21.59 -3.76
N ALA A 15 -12.31 20.79 -4.77
CA ALA A 15 -11.10 20.98 -5.57
C ALA A 15 -11.12 22.34 -6.29
N LEU A 16 -12.22 22.67 -6.98
CA LEU A 16 -12.38 23.93 -7.69
C LEU A 16 -12.34 25.12 -6.74
N MET A 17 -13.08 25.07 -5.62
CA MET A 17 -13.08 26.15 -4.63
C MET A 17 -11.73 26.35 -3.97
N SER A 18 -10.97 25.27 -3.77
CA SER A 18 -9.58 25.37 -3.28
C SER A 18 -8.69 26.10 -4.28
N LEU A 19 -8.81 25.83 -5.58
CA LEU A 19 -8.06 26.55 -6.63
C LEU A 19 -8.46 28.03 -6.69
N ILE A 20 -9.75 28.34 -6.61
CA ILE A 20 -10.26 29.73 -6.60
C ILE A 20 -9.75 30.48 -5.36
N ALA A 21 -9.66 29.85 -4.21
CA ALA A 21 -9.11 30.44 -3.00
C ALA A 21 -7.63 30.83 -3.17
N GLY A 22 -6.90 30.18 -4.06
CA GLY A 22 -5.54 30.51 -4.46
C GLY A 22 -4.58 30.57 -3.27
N ARG A 23 -3.92 31.72 -3.05
CA ARG A 23 -2.97 31.93 -1.95
C ARG A 23 -3.61 32.10 -0.57
N ARG A 24 -4.95 32.15 -0.45
CA ARG A 24 -5.65 32.16 0.84
C ARG A 24 -5.66 30.75 1.45
N GLN A 25 -4.52 30.34 2.00
CA GLN A 25 -4.24 28.97 2.42
C GLN A 25 -5.31 28.35 3.34
N ASN A 26 -5.77 29.15 4.34
CA ASN A 26 -6.81 28.67 5.26
C ASN A 26 -8.13 28.36 4.55
N LEU A 27 -8.54 29.19 3.57
CA LEU A 27 -9.73 28.97 2.79
C LEU A 27 -9.59 27.76 1.87
N ALA A 28 -8.47 27.64 1.15
CA ALA A 28 -8.19 26.50 0.28
C ALA A 28 -8.22 25.19 1.08
N TYR A 29 -7.58 25.15 2.24
CA TYR A 29 -7.62 24.01 3.15
C TYR A 29 -9.04 23.70 3.66
N THR A 30 -9.77 24.74 4.12
CA THR A 30 -11.13 24.55 4.65
C THR A 30 -12.06 23.98 3.60
N PHE A 31 -12.05 24.51 2.35
CA PHE A 31 -12.85 23.96 1.26
C PHE A 31 -12.50 22.51 0.94
N ALA A 32 -11.21 22.18 0.87
CA ALA A 32 -10.79 20.80 0.66
C ALA A 32 -11.22 19.89 1.81
N LEU A 33 -10.93 20.26 3.07
CA LEU A 33 -11.24 19.44 4.23
C LEU A 33 -12.74 19.19 4.39
N THR A 34 -13.57 20.22 4.21
CA THR A 34 -15.04 20.08 4.28
C THR A 34 -15.56 19.16 3.18
N ALA A 35 -15.04 19.29 1.94
CA ALA A 35 -15.41 18.42 0.84
C ALA A 35 -14.96 16.97 1.08
N ILE A 36 -13.72 16.74 1.52
CA ILE A 36 -13.17 15.41 1.80
C ILE A 36 -13.93 14.74 2.94
N SER A 37 -14.19 15.47 4.04
CA SER A 37 -14.92 14.92 5.20
C SER A 37 -16.39 14.67 4.89
N GLY A 38 -17.04 15.58 4.16
CA GLY A 38 -18.41 15.41 3.71
C GLY A 38 -18.56 14.22 2.75
N ALA A 39 -17.65 14.08 1.78
CA ALA A 39 -17.63 12.93 0.88
C ALA A 39 -17.40 11.62 1.63
N ALA A 40 -16.49 11.59 2.61
CA ALA A 40 -16.24 10.43 3.45
C ALA A 40 -17.52 9.99 4.22
N PHE A 41 -18.25 10.94 4.77
CA PHE A 41 -19.52 10.67 5.44
C PHE A 41 -20.58 10.11 4.47
N LEU A 42 -20.71 10.69 3.27
CA LEU A 42 -21.62 10.21 2.23
C LEU A 42 -21.26 8.79 1.75
N ILE A 43 -19.97 8.51 1.58
CA ILE A 43 -19.49 7.17 1.21
C ILE A 43 -19.82 6.17 2.33
N ALA A 44 -19.50 6.48 3.58
CA ALA A 44 -19.80 5.59 4.71
C ALA A 44 -21.31 5.30 4.80
N GLY A 45 -22.15 6.32 4.65
CA GLY A 45 -23.62 6.18 4.63
C GLY A 45 -24.15 5.32 3.48
N ALA A 46 -23.47 5.35 2.31
CA ALA A 46 -23.83 4.50 1.17
C ALA A 46 -23.34 3.05 1.30
N VAL A 47 -22.13 2.87 1.83
CA VAL A 47 -21.40 1.59 1.83
C VAL A 47 -21.79 0.68 2.99
N MET A 48 -21.99 1.24 4.20
CA MET A 48 -22.33 0.42 5.38
C MET A 48 -23.58 -0.44 5.19
N PRO A 49 -24.70 0.10 4.63
CA PRO A 49 -25.88 -0.73 4.33
C PRO A 49 -25.58 -1.85 3.32
N LEU A 50 -24.68 -1.62 2.33
CA LEU A 50 -24.32 -2.62 1.32
C LEU A 50 -23.46 -3.78 1.90
N LEU A 51 -22.64 -3.49 2.92
CA LEU A 51 -21.86 -4.52 3.62
C LEU A 51 -22.71 -5.31 4.62
N LEU A 52 -23.79 -4.71 5.16
CA LEU A 52 -24.71 -5.39 6.09
C LEU A 52 -25.79 -6.17 5.35
N HIS A 53 -26.31 -5.61 4.26
CA HIS A 53 -27.37 -6.16 3.43
C HIS A 53 -26.91 -6.13 1.97
N PRO A 54 -26.26 -7.21 1.49
CA PRO A 54 -25.61 -7.24 0.19
C PRO A 54 -26.62 -7.01 -0.95
N GLN A 55 -26.38 -5.96 -1.72
CA GLN A 55 -27.08 -5.65 -2.95
C GLN A 55 -26.14 -4.92 -3.90
N THR A 56 -26.42 -4.99 -5.21
CA THR A 56 -25.65 -4.27 -6.21
C THR A 56 -26.40 -3.02 -6.65
N LEU A 57 -25.76 -1.86 -6.54
CA LEU A 57 -26.27 -0.61 -7.05
C LEU A 57 -25.75 -0.39 -8.47
N ILE A 58 -26.65 -0.16 -9.43
CA ILE A 58 -26.28 0.08 -10.83
C ILE A 58 -26.86 1.42 -11.27
N ALA A 59 -26.08 2.18 -12.04
CA ALA A 59 -26.55 3.37 -12.76
C ALA A 59 -25.82 3.44 -14.11
N SER A 60 -26.55 3.75 -15.16
CA SER A 60 -25.96 3.97 -16.48
C SER A 60 -26.61 5.15 -17.17
N HIS A 61 -25.81 5.94 -17.86
CA HIS A 61 -26.25 7.07 -18.68
C HIS A 61 -25.50 7.02 -20.01
N ASN A 62 -26.16 7.44 -21.07
CA ASN A 62 -25.50 7.56 -22.36
C ASN A 62 -24.37 8.58 -22.30
N TRP A 63 -23.25 8.24 -22.86
CA TRP A 63 -22.07 9.08 -22.96
C TRP A 63 -21.77 9.35 -24.44
N LEU A 64 -21.42 10.59 -24.79
CA LEU A 64 -21.14 10.98 -26.18
C LEU A 64 -19.83 10.41 -26.73
N VAL A 65 -19.06 9.69 -25.91
CA VAL A 65 -17.81 9.05 -26.32
C VAL A 65 -18.13 7.75 -27.08
N PRO A 66 -17.63 7.54 -28.29
CA PRO A 66 -17.82 6.30 -29.05
C PRO A 66 -17.40 5.07 -28.25
N GLY A 67 -18.26 4.05 -28.17
CA GLY A 67 -18.02 2.83 -27.37
C GLY A 67 -18.09 3.02 -25.85
N GLY A 68 -18.39 4.24 -25.38
CA GLY A 68 -18.49 4.55 -23.95
C GLY A 68 -19.93 4.65 -23.48
N THR A 69 -20.18 4.09 -22.29
CA THR A 69 -21.35 4.40 -21.47
C THR A 69 -20.86 4.88 -20.11
N PHE A 70 -21.52 5.88 -19.54
CA PHE A 70 -21.25 6.27 -18.17
C PHE A 70 -21.93 5.27 -17.23
N ALA A 71 -21.33 4.06 -17.13
CA ALA A 71 -21.88 2.97 -16.37
C ALA A 71 -21.13 2.84 -15.02
N LEU A 72 -21.90 2.79 -13.94
CA LEU A 72 -21.43 2.64 -12.57
C LEU A 72 -22.07 1.42 -11.93
N SER A 73 -21.28 0.67 -11.17
CA SER A 73 -21.74 -0.47 -10.39
C SER A 73 -21.05 -0.50 -9.04
N VAL A 74 -21.81 -0.72 -7.98
CA VAL A 74 -21.28 -0.89 -6.63
C VAL A 74 -21.84 -2.20 -6.07
N ASP A 75 -21.05 -3.23 -6.16
CA ASP A 75 -21.28 -4.56 -5.59
C ASP A 75 -20.55 -4.69 -4.23
N PRO A 76 -20.64 -5.81 -3.49
CA PRO A 76 -19.93 -5.98 -2.23
C PRO A 76 -18.42 -5.79 -2.32
N LEU A 77 -17.74 -6.21 -3.41
CA LEU A 77 -16.32 -5.97 -3.59
C LEU A 77 -16.01 -4.47 -3.70
N ALA A 78 -16.79 -3.73 -4.49
CA ALA A 78 -16.66 -2.28 -4.59
C ALA A 78 -16.92 -1.60 -3.24
N ALA A 79 -17.97 -1.98 -2.51
CA ALA A 79 -18.28 -1.48 -1.18
C ALA A 79 -17.13 -1.72 -0.19
N PHE A 80 -16.48 -2.88 -0.24
CA PHE A 80 -15.32 -3.22 0.58
C PHE A 80 -14.16 -2.25 0.36
N PHE A 81 -13.82 -1.89 -0.88
CA PHE A 81 -12.72 -0.96 -1.18
C PHE A 81 -13.10 0.51 -0.96
N LEU A 82 -14.37 0.87 -1.01
CA LEU A 82 -14.84 2.23 -0.72
C LEU A 82 -14.72 2.59 0.77
N LEU A 83 -14.81 1.63 1.68
CA LEU A 83 -14.76 1.89 3.12
C LEU A 83 -13.39 2.48 3.57
N PRO A 84 -12.23 1.93 3.20
CA PRO A 84 -10.93 2.56 3.47
C PRO A 84 -10.80 3.98 2.88
N ILE A 85 -11.41 4.24 1.71
CA ILE A 85 -11.43 5.56 1.07
C ILE A 85 -12.26 6.56 1.91
N ALA A 86 -13.27 6.10 2.65
CA ALA A 86 -14.01 6.95 3.57
C ALA A 86 -13.23 7.24 4.87
N ILE A 87 -12.27 6.40 5.27
CA ILE A 87 -11.60 6.49 6.56
C ILE A 87 -10.26 7.24 6.47
N LEU A 88 -9.35 6.80 5.60
CA LEU A 88 -7.97 7.31 5.61
C LEU A 88 -7.82 8.75 5.06
N PRO A 89 -8.44 9.16 3.94
CA PRO A 89 -8.24 10.50 3.39
C PRO A 89 -8.64 11.65 4.33
N PRO A 90 -9.80 11.66 5.02
CA PRO A 90 -10.13 12.74 5.94
C PRO A 90 -9.14 12.83 7.11
N LEU A 91 -8.70 11.70 7.65
CA LEU A 91 -7.73 11.66 8.73
C LEU A 91 -6.36 12.21 8.27
N ALA A 92 -5.91 11.79 7.09
CA ALA A 92 -4.66 12.28 6.51
C ALA A 92 -4.74 13.76 6.10
N ALA A 93 -5.93 14.27 5.69
CA ALA A 93 -6.13 15.69 5.41
C ALA A 93 -6.10 16.56 6.69
N ILE A 94 -6.70 16.10 7.79
CA ILE A 94 -6.61 16.78 9.09
C ILE A 94 -5.15 16.86 9.55
N TYR A 95 -4.41 15.76 9.46
CA TYR A 95 -2.97 15.73 9.74
C TYR A 95 -2.20 16.70 8.86
N ALA A 96 -2.45 16.70 7.54
CA ALA A 96 -1.75 17.48 6.55
C ALA A 96 -1.93 18.99 6.76
N GLY A 97 -3.10 19.44 7.23
CA GLY A 97 -3.36 20.85 7.54
C GLY A 97 -2.40 21.43 8.60
N ALA A 98 -2.01 20.61 9.59
CA ALA A 98 -1.01 21.01 10.58
C ALA A 98 0.43 20.78 10.08
N TYR A 99 0.66 19.68 9.37
CA TYR A 99 1.97 19.28 8.85
C TYR A 99 2.50 20.27 7.80
N LEU A 100 1.65 20.82 6.91
CA LEU A 100 2.02 21.77 5.85
C LEU A 100 1.87 23.24 6.26
N LYS A 101 1.54 23.53 7.52
CA LYS A 101 1.22 24.89 7.96
C LYS A 101 2.35 25.89 7.70
N ASP A 102 3.59 25.48 7.92
CA ASP A 102 4.75 26.34 7.69
C ASP A 102 5.10 26.48 6.22
N ASP A 103 4.92 25.44 5.42
CA ASP A 103 5.10 25.48 3.97
C ASP A 103 4.10 26.45 3.30
N GLY A 104 2.89 26.55 3.81
CA GLY A 104 1.87 27.48 3.34
C GLY A 104 2.25 28.96 3.43
N LYS A 105 3.26 29.31 4.23
CA LYS A 105 3.79 30.68 4.30
C LYS A 105 4.61 31.06 3.08
N SER A 106 5.23 30.10 2.42
CA SER A 106 6.13 30.30 1.28
C SER A 106 5.57 29.80 -0.05
N ARG A 107 4.66 28.83 -0.03
CA ARG A 107 4.11 28.15 -1.22
C ARG A 107 2.60 28.30 -1.32
N ASN A 108 2.07 28.25 -2.56
CA ASN A 108 0.63 28.13 -2.78
C ASN A 108 0.22 26.65 -2.65
N LEU A 109 -0.55 26.31 -1.61
CA LEU A 109 -1.05 24.97 -1.36
C LEU A 109 -2.39 24.64 -2.04
N ALA A 110 -3.03 25.61 -2.70
CA ALA A 110 -4.32 25.39 -3.36
C ALA A 110 -4.28 24.24 -4.41
N PRO A 111 -3.26 24.14 -5.29
CA PRO A 111 -3.13 23.02 -6.20
C PRO A 111 -2.94 21.68 -5.47
N HIS A 112 -2.22 21.65 -4.36
CA HIS A 112 -2.04 20.47 -3.54
C HIS A 112 -3.38 19.94 -3.01
N TRP A 113 -4.22 20.82 -2.45
CA TRP A 113 -5.53 20.44 -1.92
C TRP A 113 -6.50 20.02 -3.02
N ALA A 114 -6.46 20.68 -4.18
CA ALA A 114 -7.26 20.30 -5.34
C ALA A 114 -6.88 18.90 -5.86
N LEU A 115 -5.57 18.62 -6.01
CA LEU A 115 -5.07 17.32 -6.43
C LEU A 115 -5.39 16.23 -5.41
N TYR A 116 -5.38 16.55 -4.12
CA TYR A 116 -5.75 15.62 -3.07
C TYR A 116 -7.24 15.22 -3.15
N ALA A 117 -8.12 16.20 -3.33
CA ALA A 117 -9.55 15.93 -3.53
C ALA A 117 -9.82 15.16 -4.83
N LEU A 118 -9.09 15.49 -5.92
CA LEU A 118 -9.16 14.81 -7.19
C LEU A 118 -8.68 13.35 -7.08
N LEU A 119 -7.62 13.09 -6.32
CA LEU A 119 -7.15 11.73 -6.02
C LEU A 119 -8.23 10.91 -5.32
N MET A 120 -8.90 11.48 -4.31
CA MET A 120 -9.98 10.78 -3.61
C MET A 120 -11.16 10.51 -4.56
N ALA A 121 -11.57 11.49 -5.38
CA ALA A 121 -12.65 11.33 -6.35
C ALA A 121 -12.33 10.25 -7.39
N SER A 122 -11.10 10.22 -7.90
CA SER A 122 -10.66 9.22 -8.88
C SER A 122 -10.60 7.80 -8.29
N LEU A 123 -10.17 7.64 -7.03
CA LEU A 123 -10.20 6.35 -6.33
C LEU A 123 -11.62 5.81 -6.20
N ILE A 124 -12.57 6.66 -5.85
CA ILE A 124 -14.00 6.31 -5.78
C ILE A 124 -14.48 5.86 -7.17
N MET A 125 -14.14 6.64 -8.20
CA MET A 125 -14.58 6.36 -9.57
C MET A 125 -13.97 5.06 -10.13
N VAL A 126 -12.69 4.76 -9.85
CA VAL A 126 -12.03 3.50 -10.23
C VAL A 126 -12.78 2.29 -9.70
N VAL A 127 -13.22 2.36 -8.44
CA VAL A 127 -13.92 1.24 -7.78
C VAL A 127 -15.35 1.10 -8.28
N MET A 128 -16.00 2.20 -8.70
CA MET A 128 -17.39 2.23 -9.16
C MET A 128 -17.56 2.03 -10.67
N ALA A 129 -16.51 2.26 -11.46
CA ALA A 129 -16.58 2.20 -12.92
C ALA A 129 -16.98 0.80 -13.41
N ALA A 130 -18.03 0.75 -14.24
CA ALA A 130 -18.55 -0.48 -14.86
C ALA A 130 -18.43 -0.45 -16.40
N ASN A 131 -17.67 0.49 -16.95
CA ASN A 131 -17.30 0.58 -18.36
C ASN A 131 -15.78 0.76 -18.47
N VAL A 132 -15.16 0.13 -19.45
CA VAL A 132 -13.71 0.13 -19.69
C VAL A 132 -13.15 1.53 -19.84
N LEU A 133 -13.77 2.39 -20.67
CA LEU A 133 -13.24 3.73 -20.91
C LEU A 133 -13.34 4.61 -19.67
N LEU A 134 -14.43 4.50 -18.92
CA LEU A 134 -14.61 5.20 -17.66
C LEU A 134 -13.58 4.72 -16.60
N PHE A 135 -13.33 3.42 -16.54
CA PHE A 135 -12.32 2.84 -15.65
C PHE A 135 -10.92 3.37 -15.98
N ILE A 136 -10.51 3.31 -17.26
CA ILE A 136 -9.20 3.79 -17.71
C ILE A 136 -9.05 5.29 -17.44
N ALA A 137 -10.07 6.10 -17.72
CA ALA A 137 -10.02 7.53 -17.46
C ALA A 137 -9.88 7.83 -15.95
N ALA A 138 -10.65 7.17 -15.10
CA ALA A 138 -10.54 7.30 -13.65
C ALA A 138 -9.16 6.85 -13.12
N TRP A 139 -8.64 5.75 -13.66
CA TRP A 139 -7.31 5.22 -13.32
C TRP A 139 -6.19 6.20 -13.69
N GLU A 140 -6.29 6.83 -14.83
CA GLU A 140 -5.30 7.81 -15.28
C GLU A 140 -5.35 9.09 -14.44
N ILE A 141 -6.56 9.59 -14.10
CA ILE A 141 -6.72 10.73 -13.19
C ILE A 141 -6.09 10.40 -11.81
N MET A 142 -6.29 9.18 -11.28
CA MET A 142 -5.66 8.72 -10.06
C MET A 142 -4.12 8.71 -10.18
N THR A 143 -3.59 8.27 -11.30
CA THR A 143 -2.14 8.20 -11.54
C THR A 143 -1.53 9.59 -11.65
N ILE A 144 -2.11 10.48 -12.44
CA ILE A 144 -1.63 11.85 -12.65
C ILE A 144 -1.74 12.67 -11.35
N SER A 145 -2.85 12.60 -10.63
CA SER A 145 -3.00 13.31 -9.34
C SER A 145 -1.98 12.83 -8.31
N SER A 146 -1.75 11.52 -8.22
CA SER A 146 -0.69 10.95 -7.37
C SER A 146 0.70 11.42 -7.78
N PHE A 147 1.01 11.45 -9.08
CA PHE A 147 2.29 11.93 -9.60
C PHE A 147 2.59 13.37 -9.17
N PHE A 148 1.63 14.28 -9.31
CA PHE A 148 1.82 15.67 -8.90
C PHE A 148 1.92 15.80 -7.37
N LEU A 149 1.19 15.00 -6.60
CA LEU A 149 1.31 14.97 -5.15
C LEU A 149 2.66 14.43 -4.68
N VAL A 150 3.24 13.44 -5.36
CA VAL A 150 4.60 12.94 -5.10
C VAL A 150 5.64 14.00 -5.46
N SER A 151 5.41 14.73 -6.55
CA SER A 151 6.29 15.79 -7.06
C SER A 151 6.24 17.09 -6.23
N TYR A 152 5.70 17.08 -5.01
CA TYR A 152 5.51 18.25 -4.16
C TYR A 152 6.78 19.11 -4.03
N ASP A 153 7.92 18.50 -3.77
CA ASP A 153 9.24 19.14 -3.67
C ASP A 153 10.06 19.00 -4.97
N HIS A 154 9.42 19.22 -6.13
CA HIS A 154 10.00 19.05 -7.47
C HIS A 154 11.27 19.86 -7.73
N GLN A 155 11.65 20.80 -6.86
CA GLN A 155 12.92 21.53 -6.94
C GLN A 155 14.13 20.60 -6.76
N HIS A 156 13.98 19.51 -5.99
CA HIS A 156 15.01 18.51 -5.78
C HIS A 156 15.03 17.48 -6.92
N SER A 157 16.22 17.17 -7.46
CA SER A 157 16.37 16.18 -8.55
C SER A 157 15.89 14.79 -8.15
N GLU A 158 16.18 14.36 -6.91
CA GLU A 158 15.74 13.07 -6.37
C GLU A 158 14.21 12.91 -6.40
N VAL A 159 13.47 14.00 -6.12
CA VAL A 159 12.00 13.99 -6.15
C VAL A 159 11.50 13.83 -7.59
N ARG A 160 12.11 14.58 -8.53
CA ARG A 160 11.73 14.47 -9.96
C ARG A 160 12.00 13.08 -10.52
N GLU A 161 13.17 12.50 -10.23
CA GLU A 161 13.55 11.16 -10.67
C GLU A 161 12.60 10.10 -10.11
N ALA A 162 12.29 10.16 -8.81
CA ALA A 162 11.37 9.23 -8.17
C ALA A 162 9.93 9.35 -8.72
N ALA A 163 9.46 10.58 -8.94
CA ALA A 163 8.14 10.83 -9.53
C ALA A 163 8.06 10.35 -10.97
N TRP A 164 9.10 10.58 -11.78
CA TRP A 164 9.19 10.05 -13.13
C TRP A 164 9.20 8.53 -13.17
N LEU A 165 9.97 7.88 -12.31
CA LEU A 165 9.96 6.41 -12.21
C LEU A 165 8.55 5.90 -11.88
N TYR A 166 7.86 6.54 -10.91
CA TYR A 166 6.49 6.19 -10.59
C TYR A 166 5.57 6.32 -11.81
N LEU A 167 5.64 7.44 -12.53
CA LEU A 167 4.79 7.72 -13.69
C LEU A 167 5.04 6.70 -14.82
N LEU A 168 6.30 6.44 -15.17
CA LEU A 168 6.67 5.47 -16.21
C LEU A 168 6.18 4.06 -15.90
N VAL A 169 6.42 3.59 -14.67
CA VAL A 169 5.99 2.26 -14.23
C VAL A 169 4.47 2.16 -14.19
N ALA A 170 3.79 3.21 -13.74
CA ALA A 170 2.32 3.26 -13.71
C ALA A 170 1.69 3.22 -15.11
N HIS A 171 2.28 3.94 -16.10
CA HIS A 171 1.80 3.90 -17.49
C HIS A 171 2.06 2.55 -18.16
N PHE A 172 3.19 1.90 -17.86
CA PHE A 172 3.42 0.54 -18.33
C PHE A 172 2.36 -0.42 -17.79
N GLY A 173 1.99 -0.29 -16.50
CA GLY A 173 0.87 -1.03 -15.92
C GLY A 173 -0.46 -0.72 -16.61
N LEU A 174 -0.74 0.55 -16.90
CA LEU A 174 -1.95 0.96 -17.60
C LEU A 174 -2.04 0.38 -19.02
N LEU A 175 -0.90 0.27 -19.72
CA LEU A 175 -0.86 -0.38 -21.04
C LEU A 175 -1.33 -1.84 -20.96
N LEU A 176 -0.87 -2.59 -19.95
CA LEU A 176 -1.29 -3.97 -19.74
C LEU A 176 -2.78 -4.06 -19.34
N ILE A 177 -3.25 -3.16 -18.48
CA ILE A 177 -4.68 -3.05 -18.10
C ILE A 177 -5.54 -2.75 -19.31
N THR A 178 -5.10 -1.83 -20.17
CA THR A 178 -5.81 -1.48 -21.40
C THR A 178 -5.87 -2.67 -22.35
N ALA A 179 -4.74 -3.39 -22.53
CA ALA A 179 -4.70 -4.61 -23.34
C ALA A 179 -5.64 -5.70 -22.80
N PHE A 180 -5.69 -5.88 -21.45
CA PHE A 180 -6.64 -6.78 -20.80
C PHE A 180 -8.08 -6.45 -21.17
N PHE A 181 -8.49 -5.20 -20.97
CA PHE A 181 -9.87 -4.79 -21.20
C PHE A 181 -10.25 -4.77 -22.70
N LEU A 182 -9.34 -4.37 -23.58
CA LEU A 182 -9.62 -4.38 -25.02
C LEU A 182 -9.76 -5.82 -25.57
N LEU A 183 -8.90 -6.73 -25.12
CA LEU A 183 -9.01 -8.14 -25.50
C LEU A 183 -10.29 -8.77 -24.92
N ALA A 184 -10.64 -8.47 -23.67
CA ALA A 184 -11.90 -8.91 -23.06
C ALA A 184 -13.11 -8.34 -23.81
N GLY A 185 -13.11 -7.03 -24.09
CA GLY A 185 -14.17 -6.34 -24.82
C GLY A 185 -14.34 -6.84 -26.25
N SER A 186 -13.24 -7.13 -26.96
CA SER A 186 -13.31 -7.70 -28.33
C SER A 186 -13.92 -9.09 -28.34
N HIS A 187 -13.66 -9.91 -27.30
CA HIS A 187 -14.27 -11.25 -27.15
C HIS A 187 -15.77 -11.16 -26.84
N CYS A 188 -16.19 -10.18 -26.04
CA CYS A 188 -17.58 -10.01 -25.61
C CYS A 188 -18.41 -9.07 -26.51
N GLY A 189 -17.79 -8.37 -27.43
CA GLY A 189 -18.47 -7.39 -28.31
C GLY A 189 -18.93 -6.11 -27.59
N SER A 190 -18.49 -5.84 -26.36
CA SER A 190 -18.88 -4.70 -25.56
C SER A 190 -17.74 -4.24 -24.65
N LEU A 191 -17.77 -2.96 -24.25
CA LEU A 191 -16.86 -2.39 -23.25
C LEU A 191 -17.52 -2.22 -21.86
N ASN A 192 -18.74 -2.68 -21.65
CA ASN A 192 -19.40 -2.66 -20.35
C ASN A 192 -19.12 -3.97 -19.59
N PHE A 193 -18.79 -3.87 -18.31
CA PHE A 193 -18.50 -5.06 -17.47
C PHE A 193 -19.69 -6.01 -17.31
N VAL A 194 -20.92 -5.49 -17.40
CA VAL A 194 -22.15 -6.30 -17.34
C VAL A 194 -22.22 -7.30 -18.51
N ASP A 195 -21.63 -6.92 -19.65
CA ASP A 195 -21.63 -7.72 -20.87
C ASP A 195 -20.45 -8.71 -20.92
N PHE A 196 -19.60 -8.76 -19.89
CA PHE A 196 -18.45 -9.65 -19.81
C PHE A 196 -18.79 -11.08 -19.33
N ALA A 197 -20.06 -11.39 -19.13
CA ALA A 197 -20.51 -12.75 -18.79
C ALA A 197 -19.94 -13.85 -19.70
N PRO A 198 -19.78 -13.69 -21.05
CA PRO A 198 -19.16 -14.70 -21.90
C PRO A 198 -17.71 -15.06 -21.53
N LEU A 199 -16.98 -14.18 -20.85
CA LEU A 199 -15.62 -14.47 -20.39
C LEU A 199 -15.58 -15.64 -19.39
N THR A 200 -16.65 -15.87 -18.64
CA THR A 200 -16.72 -17.00 -17.68
C THR A 200 -16.62 -18.37 -18.35
N GLN A 201 -16.82 -18.43 -19.69
CA GLN A 201 -16.68 -19.63 -20.51
C GLN A 201 -15.47 -19.56 -21.45
N ALA A 202 -14.57 -18.59 -21.24
CA ALA A 202 -13.37 -18.44 -22.07
C ALA A 202 -12.47 -19.68 -21.98
N GLY A 203 -11.91 -20.07 -23.11
CA GLY A 203 -10.96 -21.18 -23.16
C GLY A 203 -9.68 -20.93 -22.34
N PRO A 204 -8.93 -21.97 -21.96
CA PRO A 204 -7.79 -21.85 -21.04
C PRO A 204 -6.70 -20.91 -21.53
N THR A 205 -6.44 -20.86 -22.85
CA THR A 205 -5.42 -19.97 -23.43
C THR A 205 -5.82 -18.50 -23.28
N LEU A 206 -7.06 -18.15 -23.62
CA LEU A 206 -7.55 -16.77 -23.49
C LEU A 206 -7.58 -16.36 -22.01
N THR A 207 -8.08 -17.23 -21.13
CA THR A 207 -8.08 -17.00 -19.68
C THR A 207 -6.66 -16.74 -19.16
N ALA A 208 -5.66 -17.53 -19.59
CA ALA A 208 -4.27 -17.37 -19.20
C ALA A 208 -3.70 -16.01 -19.65
N ILE A 209 -3.93 -15.63 -20.90
CA ILE A 209 -3.46 -14.34 -21.44
C ILE A 209 -4.12 -13.17 -20.70
N LEU A 210 -5.44 -13.20 -20.53
CA LEU A 210 -6.17 -12.17 -19.81
C LEU A 210 -5.72 -12.07 -18.36
N PHE A 211 -5.53 -13.19 -17.68
CA PHE A 211 -5.09 -13.19 -16.30
C PHE A 211 -3.64 -12.67 -16.15
N LEU A 212 -2.73 -13.03 -17.05
CA LEU A 212 -1.36 -12.47 -17.07
C LEU A 212 -1.35 -10.96 -17.28
N LEU A 213 -2.17 -10.45 -18.21
CA LEU A 213 -2.29 -9.00 -18.45
C LEU A 213 -2.86 -8.29 -17.22
N ALA A 214 -3.90 -8.85 -16.58
CA ALA A 214 -4.49 -8.30 -15.36
C ALA A 214 -3.51 -8.35 -14.17
N LEU A 215 -2.88 -9.51 -13.92
CA LEU A 215 -1.92 -9.68 -12.82
C LEU A 215 -0.69 -8.78 -13.01
N GLY A 216 -0.17 -8.67 -14.23
CA GLY A 216 0.91 -7.75 -14.56
C GLY A 216 0.50 -6.29 -14.37
N GLY A 217 -0.57 -5.84 -15.03
CA GLY A 217 -1.01 -4.46 -15.03
C GLY A 217 -1.44 -3.96 -13.63
N PHE A 218 -2.36 -4.64 -12.99
CA PHE A 218 -2.82 -4.31 -11.64
C PHE A 218 -1.76 -4.61 -10.58
N GLY A 219 -0.98 -5.69 -10.74
CA GLY A 219 0.11 -6.06 -9.86
C GLY A 219 1.22 -5.02 -9.80
N ILE A 220 1.55 -4.34 -10.91
CA ILE A 220 2.46 -3.18 -10.94
C ILE A 220 1.96 -2.09 -9.99
N LYS A 221 0.68 -1.74 -10.04
CA LYS A 221 0.11 -0.70 -9.17
C LYS A 221 0.02 -1.17 -7.71
N ALA A 222 -0.29 -2.44 -7.49
CA ALA A 222 -0.28 -3.05 -6.16
C ALA A 222 1.13 -3.15 -5.55
N GLY A 223 2.18 -3.11 -6.36
CA GLY A 223 3.54 -3.36 -5.89
C GLY A 223 3.84 -4.84 -5.67
N LEU A 224 3.21 -5.72 -6.45
CA LEU A 224 3.49 -7.15 -6.46
C LEU A 224 4.94 -7.40 -6.90
N PHE A 225 5.62 -8.33 -6.25
CA PHE A 225 6.94 -8.79 -6.68
C PHE A 225 6.86 -9.43 -8.09
N PRO A 226 7.78 -9.08 -9.00
CA PRO A 226 8.92 -8.18 -8.88
C PRO A 226 8.63 -6.69 -9.17
N PHE A 227 7.41 -6.26 -9.45
CA PHE A 227 7.04 -4.97 -10.02
C PHE A 227 6.96 -3.78 -9.03
N PHE A 228 7.49 -3.90 -7.83
CA PHE A 228 7.36 -2.95 -6.72
C PHE A 228 8.33 -1.75 -6.76
N VAL A 229 9.25 -1.67 -7.72
CA VAL A 229 10.41 -0.74 -7.72
C VAL A 229 10.07 0.75 -7.52
N TRP A 230 8.88 1.17 -7.88
CA TRP A 230 8.43 2.54 -7.72
C TRP A 230 8.11 2.91 -6.26
N LEU A 231 7.69 1.92 -5.43
CA LEU A 231 7.32 2.14 -4.03
C LEU A 231 8.46 2.70 -3.17
N PRO A 232 9.66 2.05 -3.10
CA PRO A 232 10.77 2.55 -2.31
C PRO A 232 11.38 3.85 -2.85
N ALA A 233 11.09 4.22 -4.09
CA ALA A 233 11.51 5.48 -4.69
C ALA A 233 10.54 6.62 -4.36
N ALA A 234 9.24 6.42 -4.57
CA ALA A 234 8.22 7.47 -4.45
C ALA A 234 7.87 7.82 -2.99
N HIS A 235 7.75 6.83 -2.09
CA HIS A 235 7.30 7.08 -0.71
C HIS A 235 8.23 7.97 0.12
N PRO A 236 9.57 7.85 0.05
CA PRO A 236 10.45 8.70 0.85
C PRO A 236 10.38 10.18 0.46
N VAL A 237 10.17 10.48 -0.81
CA VAL A 237 10.18 11.84 -1.35
C VAL A 237 8.82 12.54 -1.24
N ALA A 238 7.72 11.79 -1.27
CA ALA A 238 6.38 12.35 -1.12
C ALA A 238 6.15 12.91 0.30
N PRO A 239 5.30 13.93 0.48
CA PRO A 239 4.83 14.34 1.80
C PRO A 239 4.20 13.17 2.56
N SER A 240 4.32 13.12 3.90
CA SER A 240 3.99 11.92 4.67
C SER A 240 2.52 11.52 4.61
N HIS A 241 1.60 12.49 4.57
CA HIS A 241 0.18 12.24 4.37
C HIS A 241 -0.13 11.69 2.97
N VAL A 242 0.62 12.11 1.94
CA VAL A 242 0.53 11.54 0.58
C VAL A 242 1.07 10.12 0.58
N SER A 243 2.20 9.85 1.25
CA SER A 243 2.75 8.50 1.40
C SER A 243 1.76 7.56 2.10
N ALA A 244 1.00 8.06 3.09
CA ALA A 244 -0.07 7.29 3.75
C ALA A 244 -1.18 6.89 2.77
N LEU A 245 -1.64 7.83 1.92
CA LEU A 245 -2.65 7.53 0.89
C LEU A 245 -2.11 6.57 -0.18
N MET A 246 -0.89 6.77 -0.63
CA MET A 246 -0.29 5.92 -1.65
C MET A 246 -0.17 4.47 -1.17
N SER A 247 0.33 4.26 0.04
CA SER A 247 0.45 2.92 0.62
C SER A 247 -0.91 2.31 0.99
N GLY A 248 -1.79 3.10 1.61
CA GLY A 248 -3.07 2.61 2.13
C GLY A 248 -4.20 2.49 1.11
N LEU A 249 -4.16 3.22 -0.01
CA LEU A 249 -5.29 3.29 -0.96
C LEU A 249 -4.87 3.10 -2.41
N VAL A 250 -3.83 3.80 -2.90
CA VAL A 250 -3.43 3.71 -4.32
C VAL A 250 -2.95 2.30 -4.65
N VAL A 251 -2.22 1.65 -3.75
CA VAL A 251 -1.83 0.24 -3.85
C VAL A 251 -3.05 -0.68 -3.83
N ASN A 252 -4.05 -0.37 -3.01
CA ASN A 252 -5.29 -1.14 -2.90
C ASN A 252 -6.12 -1.09 -4.20
N ALA A 253 -6.03 -0.01 -5.00
CA ALA A 253 -6.65 0.03 -6.31
C ALA A 253 -6.10 -1.08 -7.24
N GLY A 254 -4.81 -1.40 -7.13
CA GLY A 254 -4.21 -2.54 -7.82
C GLY A 254 -4.77 -3.89 -7.33
N LEU A 255 -4.92 -4.07 -6.02
CA LEU A 255 -5.55 -5.26 -5.44
C LEU A 255 -7.00 -5.41 -5.88
N TYR A 256 -7.77 -4.30 -5.87
CA TYR A 256 -9.12 -4.26 -6.42
C TYR A 256 -9.17 -4.77 -7.85
N GLY A 257 -8.25 -4.29 -8.71
CA GLY A 257 -8.19 -4.70 -10.11
C GLY A 257 -7.93 -6.19 -10.29
N VAL A 258 -7.00 -6.78 -9.51
CA VAL A 258 -6.72 -8.23 -9.55
C VAL A 258 -7.97 -9.03 -9.11
N LEU A 259 -8.58 -8.68 -7.97
CA LEU A 259 -9.76 -9.36 -7.47
C LEU A 259 -10.96 -9.19 -8.42
N ARG A 260 -11.14 -8.01 -9.02
CA ARG A 260 -12.17 -7.76 -10.04
C ARG A 260 -11.95 -8.61 -11.29
N ALA A 261 -10.72 -8.69 -11.79
CA ALA A 261 -10.38 -9.55 -12.92
C ALA A 261 -10.66 -11.03 -12.63
N MET A 262 -10.37 -11.51 -11.41
CA MET A 262 -10.70 -12.89 -10.99
C MET A 262 -12.21 -13.15 -11.01
N LEU A 263 -13.05 -12.18 -10.67
CA LEU A 263 -14.51 -12.32 -10.72
C LEU A 263 -15.09 -12.26 -12.15
N LEU A 264 -14.37 -11.67 -13.10
CA LEU A 264 -14.78 -11.58 -14.51
C LEU A 264 -14.35 -12.82 -15.33
N LEU A 265 -13.31 -13.51 -14.91
CA LEU A 265 -12.74 -14.66 -15.60
C LEU A 265 -13.33 -15.98 -15.08
N PRO A 266 -13.16 -17.10 -15.83
CA PRO A 266 -13.47 -18.45 -15.32
C PRO A 266 -12.69 -18.73 -14.03
N PRO A 267 -13.14 -19.69 -13.21
CA PRO A 267 -12.38 -20.15 -12.06
C PRO A 267 -10.94 -20.49 -12.46
N LEU A 268 -9.98 -19.86 -11.78
CA LEU A 268 -8.57 -20.04 -12.09
C LEU A 268 -8.08 -21.43 -11.67
N SER A 269 -7.18 -22.03 -12.45
CA SER A 269 -6.59 -23.33 -12.13
C SER A 269 -5.65 -23.25 -10.92
N ALA A 270 -5.34 -24.41 -10.34
CA ALA A 270 -4.41 -24.55 -9.23
C ALA A 270 -3.01 -23.97 -9.54
N LEU A 271 -2.57 -24.03 -10.80
CA LEU A 271 -1.30 -23.43 -11.23
C LEU A 271 -1.26 -21.93 -10.99
N TRP A 272 -2.33 -21.20 -11.30
CA TRP A 272 -2.41 -19.75 -11.05
C TRP A 272 -2.40 -19.44 -9.55
N GLY A 273 -3.10 -20.23 -8.74
CA GLY A 273 -3.04 -20.13 -7.28
C GLY A 273 -1.61 -20.32 -6.76
N ALA A 274 -0.90 -21.32 -7.24
CA ALA A 274 0.50 -21.56 -6.86
C ALA A 274 1.44 -20.44 -7.31
N ILE A 275 1.27 -19.89 -8.52
CA ILE A 275 2.05 -18.74 -9.01
C ILE A 275 1.83 -17.51 -8.13
N ILE A 276 0.57 -17.14 -7.85
CA ILE A 276 0.23 -15.98 -7.02
C ILE A 276 0.80 -16.16 -5.60
N LEU A 277 0.63 -17.34 -5.00
CA LEU A 277 1.15 -17.69 -3.68
C LEU A 277 2.67 -17.54 -3.62
N THR A 278 3.37 -18.05 -4.64
CA THR A 278 4.84 -17.97 -4.72
C THR A 278 5.33 -16.53 -4.92
N LEU A 279 4.71 -15.77 -5.83
CA LEU A 279 5.06 -14.35 -6.02
C LEU A 279 4.78 -13.54 -4.76
N GLY A 280 3.66 -13.81 -4.06
CA GLY A 280 3.34 -13.21 -2.78
C GLY A 280 4.41 -13.51 -1.73
N LEU A 281 4.80 -14.77 -1.56
CA LEU A 281 5.84 -15.18 -0.61
C LEU A 281 7.21 -14.54 -0.91
N LEU A 282 7.62 -14.53 -2.17
CA LEU A 282 8.87 -13.88 -2.60
C LEU A 282 8.84 -12.38 -2.32
N GLY A 283 7.68 -11.73 -2.56
CA GLY A 283 7.47 -10.32 -2.24
C GLY A 283 7.54 -10.04 -0.74
N ALA A 284 6.93 -10.90 0.08
CA ALA A 284 6.95 -10.77 1.53
C ALA A 284 8.38 -10.92 2.09
N LEU A 285 9.09 -11.98 1.70
CA LEU A 285 10.48 -12.22 2.13
C LEU A 285 11.43 -11.10 1.67
N TYR A 286 11.36 -10.72 0.40
CA TYR A 286 12.22 -9.67 -0.13
C TYR A 286 11.90 -8.32 0.49
N GLY A 287 10.62 -7.97 0.61
CA GLY A 287 10.16 -6.71 1.18
C GLY A 287 10.67 -6.50 2.59
N ILE A 288 10.47 -7.48 3.48
CA ILE A 288 10.90 -7.36 4.88
C ILE A 288 12.43 -7.38 5.03
N ALA A 289 13.13 -8.22 4.28
CA ALA A 289 14.59 -8.25 4.28
C ALA A 289 15.19 -6.90 3.85
N MET A 290 14.62 -6.28 2.80
CA MET A 290 15.05 -4.96 2.35
C MET A 290 14.62 -3.83 3.31
N ALA A 291 13.46 -3.93 3.98
CA ALA A 291 13.04 -2.99 5.01
C ALA A 291 14.03 -2.95 6.18
N MET A 292 14.53 -4.10 6.61
CA MET A 292 15.52 -4.24 7.67
C MET A 292 16.85 -3.55 7.33
N LEU A 293 17.20 -3.42 6.05
CA LEU A 293 18.44 -2.76 5.61
C LEU A 293 18.35 -1.23 5.55
N GLN A 294 17.14 -0.65 5.52
CA GLN A 294 16.96 0.78 5.29
C GLN A 294 17.26 1.61 6.54
N LYS A 295 18.02 2.70 6.36
CA LYS A 295 18.26 3.73 7.38
C LYS A 295 17.23 4.86 7.33
N ASP A 296 16.56 5.05 6.20
CA ASP A 296 15.46 6.00 6.03
C ASP A 296 14.14 5.36 6.50
N VAL A 297 13.47 6.01 7.47
CA VAL A 297 12.22 5.52 8.07
C VAL A 297 11.13 5.30 7.02
N LYS A 298 10.93 6.27 6.09
CA LYS A 298 9.91 6.14 5.05
C LYS A 298 10.24 5.04 4.04
N ARG A 299 11.52 4.86 3.72
CA ARG A 299 11.96 3.80 2.83
C ARG A 299 11.81 2.42 3.47
N CYS A 300 12.07 2.32 4.77
CA CYS A 300 11.75 1.12 5.56
C CYS A 300 10.26 0.79 5.47
N LEU A 301 9.38 1.77 5.67
CA LEU A 301 7.93 1.60 5.55
C LEU A 301 7.48 1.28 4.12
N ALA A 302 8.16 1.76 3.09
CA ALA A 302 7.85 1.44 1.70
C ALA A 302 8.16 -0.03 1.37
N TYR A 303 9.31 -0.55 1.81
CA TYR A 303 9.62 -1.97 1.65
C TYR A 303 8.72 -2.87 2.48
N SER A 304 8.32 -2.44 3.68
CA SER A 304 7.32 -3.19 4.44
C SER A 304 5.91 -3.09 3.82
N THR A 305 5.64 -2.16 2.89
CA THR A 305 4.44 -2.21 2.04
C THR A 305 4.56 -3.36 1.03
N VAL A 306 5.72 -3.55 0.40
CA VAL A 306 5.97 -4.70 -0.50
C VAL A 306 5.77 -6.03 0.23
N GLU A 307 6.28 -6.14 1.48
CA GLU A 307 6.05 -7.28 2.36
C GLU A 307 4.56 -7.58 2.53
N ASN A 308 3.81 -6.59 3.01
CA ASN A 308 2.39 -6.77 3.34
C ASN A 308 1.53 -7.06 2.09
N ILE A 309 1.85 -6.44 0.96
CA ILE A 309 1.23 -6.80 -0.33
C ILE A 309 1.55 -8.25 -0.69
N GLY A 310 2.77 -8.70 -0.44
CA GLY A 310 3.14 -10.11 -0.57
C GLY A 310 2.26 -11.02 0.27
N ILE A 311 2.01 -10.68 1.54
CA ILE A 311 1.12 -11.44 2.45
C ILE A 311 -0.32 -11.48 1.91
N ILE A 312 -0.85 -10.36 1.41
CA ILE A 312 -2.18 -10.32 0.77
C ILE A 312 -2.23 -11.28 -0.42
N PHE A 313 -1.24 -11.21 -1.31
CA PHE A 313 -1.17 -12.11 -2.47
C PHE A 313 -0.95 -13.57 -2.07
N MET A 314 -0.26 -13.86 -0.97
CA MET A 314 -0.19 -15.22 -0.42
C MET A 314 -1.58 -15.75 -0.06
N GLY A 315 -2.39 -14.95 0.64
CA GLY A 315 -3.76 -15.32 0.99
C GLY A 315 -4.64 -15.48 -0.25
N ILE A 316 -4.56 -14.57 -1.24
CA ILE A 316 -5.29 -14.68 -2.52
C ILE A 316 -4.86 -15.95 -3.26
N GLY A 317 -3.56 -16.21 -3.39
CA GLY A 317 -3.02 -17.37 -4.09
C GLY A 317 -3.41 -18.70 -3.43
N LEU A 318 -3.37 -18.76 -2.10
CA LEU A 318 -3.84 -19.93 -1.33
C LEU A 318 -5.35 -20.12 -1.53
N GLY A 319 -6.14 -19.05 -1.55
CA GLY A 319 -7.57 -19.11 -1.80
C GLY A 319 -7.91 -19.66 -3.18
N VAL A 320 -7.22 -19.20 -4.24
CA VAL A 320 -7.36 -19.70 -5.61
C VAL A 320 -6.95 -21.19 -5.68
N LEU A 321 -5.80 -21.54 -5.10
CA LEU A 321 -5.32 -22.93 -5.06
C LEU A 321 -6.33 -23.85 -4.38
N ALA A 322 -6.85 -23.43 -3.22
CA ALA A 322 -7.82 -24.20 -2.45
C ALA A 322 -9.15 -24.35 -3.17
N THR A 323 -9.63 -23.30 -3.85
CA THR A 323 -10.85 -23.36 -4.67
C THR A 323 -10.69 -24.38 -5.80
N ALA A 324 -9.55 -24.37 -6.50
CA ALA A 324 -9.26 -25.31 -7.57
C ALA A 324 -9.11 -26.77 -7.08
N GLN A 325 -8.69 -26.97 -5.82
CA GLN A 325 -8.54 -28.26 -5.17
C GLN A 325 -9.80 -28.70 -4.38
N GLN A 326 -10.90 -27.96 -4.49
CA GLN A 326 -12.16 -28.24 -3.79
C GLN A 326 -12.01 -28.31 -2.26
N LEU A 327 -11.21 -27.38 -1.69
CA LEU A 327 -10.96 -27.25 -0.25
C LEU A 327 -11.66 -25.98 0.29
N PRO A 328 -12.98 -25.99 0.53
CA PRO A 328 -13.75 -24.76 0.81
C PRO A 328 -13.33 -24.07 2.11
N VAL A 329 -13.00 -24.83 3.17
CA VAL A 329 -12.51 -24.24 4.45
C VAL A 329 -11.21 -23.47 4.24
N VAL A 330 -10.27 -24.04 3.49
CA VAL A 330 -8.97 -23.40 3.20
C VAL A 330 -9.19 -22.15 2.37
N ALA A 331 -10.05 -22.21 1.35
CA ALA A 331 -10.38 -21.08 0.50
C ALA A 331 -11.00 -19.92 1.32
N ALA A 332 -11.97 -20.23 2.21
CA ALA A 332 -12.61 -19.26 3.07
C ALA A 332 -11.61 -18.59 4.03
N LEU A 333 -10.75 -19.37 4.70
CA LEU A 333 -9.71 -18.85 5.60
C LEU A 333 -8.72 -17.94 4.87
N ALA A 334 -8.26 -18.37 3.70
CA ALA A 334 -7.25 -17.67 2.92
C ALA A 334 -7.77 -16.34 2.37
N PHE A 335 -8.96 -16.32 1.75
CA PHE A 335 -9.56 -15.08 1.28
C PHE A 335 -9.99 -14.16 2.41
N ALA A 336 -10.55 -14.69 3.52
CA ALA A 336 -10.88 -13.89 4.70
C ALA A 336 -9.64 -13.22 5.29
N GLY A 337 -8.54 -13.96 5.43
CA GLY A 337 -7.26 -13.42 5.88
C GLY A 337 -6.71 -12.34 4.94
N ALA A 338 -6.73 -12.57 3.62
CA ALA A 338 -6.26 -11.60 2.63
C ALA A 338 -7.10 -10.31 2.65
N LEU A 339 -8.43 -10.41 2.61
CA LEU A 339 -9.32 -9.25 2.64
C LEU A 339 -9.19 -8.49 3.96
N LEU A 340 -9.18 -9.17 5.10
CA LEU A 340 -8.97 -8.52 6.39
C LEU A 340 -7.61 -7.81 6.43
N HIS A 341 -6.58 -8.40 5.84
CA HIS A 341 -5.24 -7.81 5.80
C HIS A 341 -5.19 -6.52 4.95
N ILE A 342 -6.01 -6.38 3.90
CA ILE A 342 -6.14 -5.14 3.12
C ILE A 342 -6.62 -3.98 3.99
N TRP A 343 -7.64 -4.18 4.82
CA TRP A 343 -8.11 -3.14 5.75
C TRP A 343 -7.10 -2.84 6.85
N ASN A 344 -6.50 -3.89 7.42
CA ASN A 344 -5.47 -3.77 8.44
C ASN A 344 -4.26 -2.98 7.92
N HIS A 345 -3.81 -3.31 6.71
CA HIS A 345 -2.74 -2.61 6.01
C HIS A 345 -3.02 -1.12 5.86
N THR A 346 -4.23 -0.74 5.44
CA THR A 346 -4.62 0.67 5.33
C THR A 346 -4.47 1.41 6.66
N LEU A 347 -4.89 0.81 7.77
CA LEU A 347 -4.88 1.44 9.09
C LEU A 347 -3.45 1.59 9.64
N PHE A 348 -2.69 0.49 9.75
CA PHE A 348 -1.36 0.59 10.35
C PHE A 348 -0.34 1.28 9.43
N LYS A 349 -0.47 1.20 8.10
CA LYS A 349 0.39 1.98 7.19
C LYS A 349 0.04 3.46 7.21
N GLY A 350 -1.25 3.80 7.22
CA GLY A 350 -1.69 5.16 7.44
C GLY A 350 -1.07 5.74 8.70
N LEU A 351 -1.22 5.04 9.84
CA LEU A 351 -0.65 5.43 11.13
C LEU A 351 0.89 5.60 11.07
N LEU A 352 1.61 4.64 10.52
CA LEU A 352 3.08 4.67 10.52
C LEU A 352 3.68 5.71 9.56
N PHE A 353 3.05 5.95 8.39
CA PHE A 353 3.52 7.03 7.51
C PHE A 353 3.24 8.41 8.10
N LEU A 354 2.09 8.62 8.77
CA LEU A 354 1.84 9.84 9.55
C LEU A 354 2.85 9.95 10.71
N GLY A 355 3.14 8.86 11.41
CA GLY A 355 4.18 8.79 12.43
C GLY A 355 5.58 9.16 11.91
N ALA A 356 5.98 8.62 10.77
CA ALA A 356 7.24 8.98 10.11
C ALA A 356 7.30 10.47 9.73
N GLY A 357 6.15 11.04 9.32
CA GLY A 357 6.02 12.48 9.09
C GLY A 357 6.20 13.31 10.36
N THR A 358 5.64 12.82 11.46
CA THR A 358 5.78 13.46 12.77
C THR A 358 7.24 13.46 13.24
N LEU A 359 7.96 12.34 13.05
CA LEU A 359 9.40 12.27 13.33
C LEU A 359 10.19 13.23 12.45
N LEU A 360 9.90 13.27 11.14
CA LEU A 360 10.56 14.19 10.20
C LEU A 360 10.30 15.65 10.56
N HIS A 361 9.06 16.01 10.92
CA HIS A 361 8.70 17.37 11.31
C HIS A 361 9.45 17.85 12.56
N ALA A 362 9.63 16.95 13.53
CA ALA A 362 10.29 17.28 14.79
C ALA A 362 11.84 17.28 14.71
N THR A 363 12.42 16.44 13.83
CA THR A 363 13.89 16.23 13.79
C THR A 363 14.55 16.76 12.51
N GLY A 364 13.78 17.12 11.49
CA GLY A 364 14.30 17.54 10.18
C GLY A 364 14.99 16.44 9.39
N THR A 365 14.98 15.18 9.87
CA THR A 365 15.68 14.06 9.22
C THR A 365 14.82 12.80 9.15
N ARG A 366 15.05 11.97 8.13
CA ARG A 366 14.48 10.63 7.99
C ARG A 366 15.44 9.53 8.40
N ASN A 367 16.72 9.88 8.69
CA ASN A 367 17.76 8.92 9.00
C ASN A 367 17.67 8.47 10.46
N LEU A 368 17.43 7.17 10.68
CA LEU A 368 17.37 6.54 12.00
C LEU A 368 18.63 6.81 12.84
N ASP A 369 19.81 6.81 12.21
CA ASP A 369 21.09 7.00 12.92
C ASP A 369 21.30 8.45 13.44
N GLN A 370 20.47 9.39 13.00
CA GLN A 370 20.45 10.79 13.48
C GLN A 370 19.35 11.05 14.51
N MET A 371 18.48 10.08 14.77
CA MET A 371 17.41 10.15 15.77
C MET A 371 17.92 9.62 17.13
N GLY A 372 17.04 9.25 18.03
CA GLY A 372 17.32 8.62 19.31
C GLY A 372 16.69 9.39 20.48
N GLY A 373 16.25 8.66 21.50
CA GLY A 373 15.64 9.22 22.71
C GLY A 373 14.33 9.98 22.50
N LEU A 374 13.66 9.81 21.35
CA LEU A 374 12.49 10.59 20.98
C LEU A 374 11.27 10.26 21.85
N LEU A 375 11.16 9.04 22.41
CA LEU A 375 10.04 8.68 23.28
C LEU A 375 9.96 9.58 24.54
N LYS A 376 11.09 10.01 25.09
CA LYS A 376 11.12 10.94 26.23
C LYS A 376 10.61 12.34 25.89
N ARG A 377 10.79 12.76 24.62
CA ARG A 377 10.49 14.11 24.13
C ARG A 377 9.16 14.21 23.42
N MET A 378 8.76 13.10 22.80
CA MET A 378 7.54 12.95 22.01
C MET A 378 6.75 11.72 22.49
N PRO A 379 6.31 11.68 23.77
CA PRO A 379 5.72 10.48 24.34
C PRO A 379 4.43 10.05 23.64
N GLN A 380 3.59 10.97 23.23
CA GLN A 380 2.33 10.65 22.59
C GLN A 380 2.56 10.11 21.16
N ALA A 381 3.33 10.82 20.35
CA ALA A 381 3.68 10.35 19.02
C ALA A 381 4.47 9.03 19.08
N GLY A 382 5.42 8.90 20.01
CA GLY A 382 6.21 7.70 20.21
C GLY A 382 5.36 6.46 20.51
N LEU A 383 4.39 6.57 21.43
CA LEU A 383 3.47 5.48 21.76
C LEU A 383 2.59 5.07 20.57
N LEU A 384 2.13 6.04 19.76
CA LEU A 384 1.35 5.76 18.55
C LEU A 384 2.19 5.04 17.49
N ILE A 385 3.46 5.42 17.33
CA ILE A 385 4.40 4.75 16.43
C ILE A 385 4.70 3.32 16.92
N ILE A 386 4.87 3.11 18.23
CA ILE A 386 5.04 1.77 18.82
C ILE A 386 3.80 0.92 18.53
N GLY A 387 2.60 1.45 18.79
CA GLY A 387 1.35 0.74 18.52
C GLY A 387 1.19 0.35 17.04
N GLY A 388 1.47 1.28 16.12
CA GLY A 388 1.47 0.99 14.68
C GLY A 388 2.52 -0.05 14.26
N SER A 389 3.70 0.00 14.87
CA SER A 389 4.77 -0.98 14.61
C SER A 389 4.42 -2.39 15.11
N VAL A 390 3.79 -2.49 16.27
CA VAL A 390 3.28 -3.75 16.85
C VAL A 390 2.15 -4.31 15.97
N ALA A 391 1.25 -3.45 15.45
CA ALA A 391 0.18 -3.84 14.54
C ALA A 391 0.73 -4.40 13.22
N LEU A 392 1.73 -3.73 12.64
CA LEU A 392 2.35 -4.15 11.39
C LEU A 392 3.18 -5.43 11.56
N ALA A 393 3.85 -5.60 12.69
CA ALA A 393 4.59 -6.81 13.02
C ALA A 393 3.69 -8.00 13.39
N ALA A 394 2.39 -7.88 13.19
CA ALA A 394 1.37 -8.90 13.45
C ALA A 394 1.42 -9.47 14.88
N LEU A 395 1.68 -8.61 15.86
CA LEU A 395 1.69 -9.04 17.27
C LEU A 395 0.31 -8.84 17.89
N PRO A 396 -0.21 -9.84 18.66
CA PRO A 396 -1.45 -9.67 19.39
C PRO A 396 -1.29 -8.57 20.47
N PRO A 397 -2.34 -7.84 20.84
CA PRO A 397 -3.74 -7.99 20.45
C PRO A 397 -4.18 -7.14 19.25
N LEU A 398 -3.27 -6.72 18.36
CA LEU A 398 -3.55 -5.81 17.27
C LEU A 398 -3.98 -6.53 15.97
N ASN A 399 -4.54 -5.76 15.06
CA ASN A 399 -5.23 -6.24 13.86
C ASN A 399 -4.37 -7.05 12.89
N GLY A 400 -3.07 -6.75 12.75
CA GLY A 400 -2.18 -7.51 11.87
C GLY A 400 -2.18 -8.99 12.20
N PHE A 401 -2.13 -9.33 13.50
CA PHE A 401 -2.20 -10.72 13.96
C PHE A 401 -3.48 -11.43 13.50
N ALA A 402 -4.64 -10.78 13.61
CA ALA A 402 -5.92 -11.40 13.29
C ALA A 402 -6.00 -11.87 11.82
N SER A 403 -5.48 -11.07 10.88
CA SER A 403 -5.49 -11.40 9.46
C SER A 403 -4.42 -12.43 9.07
N GLU A 404 -3.20 -12.29 9.59
CA GLU A 404 -2.15 -13.27 9.31
C GLU A 404 -2.47 -14.63 9.90
N TRP A 405 -3.06 -14.67 11.09
CA TRP A 405 -3.49 -15.91 11.72
C TRP A 405 -4.46 -16.71 10.86
N LEU A 406 -5.41 -16.04 10.19
CA LEU A 406 -6.33 -16.72 9.25
C LEU A 406 -5.58 -17.36 8.07
N ILE A 407 -4.55 -16.67 7.54
CA ILE A 407 -3.70 -17.22 6.47
C ILE A 407 -2.88 -18.41 7.02
N TYR A 408 -2.33 -18.31 8.23
CA TYR A 408 -1.63 -19.42 8.89
C TYR A 408 -2.54 -20.64 9.07
N LEU A 409 -3.76 -20.44 9.55
CA LEU A 409 -4.75 -21.51 9.68
C LEU A 409 -5.07 -22.14 8.30
N GLY A 410 -5.26 -21.30 7.27
CA GLY A 410 -5.45 -21.77 5.90
C GLY A 410 -4.30 -22.65 5.41
N LEU A 411 -3.04 -22.22 5.64
CA LEU A 411 -1.85 -23.02 5.28
C LEU A 411 -1.76 -24.33 6.08
N LEU A 412 -2.07 -24.31 7.38
CA LEU A 412 -2.07 -25.52 8.21
C LEU A 412 -3.12 -26.53 7.73
N HIS A 413 -4.36 -26.07 7.50
CA HIS A 413 -5.42 -26.93 6.97
C HIS A 413 -5.08 -27.45 5.56
N ALA A 414 -4.48 -26.64 4.69
CA ALA A 414 -4.02 -27.06 3.36
C ALA A 414 -2.93 -28.13 3.46
N GLY A 415 -1.97 -27.96 4.38
CA GLY A 415 -0.89 -28.93 4.59
C GLY A 415 -1.37 -30.29 5.05
N VAL A 416 -2.46 -30.34 5.81
CA VAL A 416 -3.11 -31.60 6.26
C VAL A 416 -3.99 -32.20 5.15
N ALA A 417 -4.73 -31.38 4.40
CA ALA A 417 -5.66 -31.83 3.38
C ALA A 417 -4.99 -32.28 2.07
N MET A 418 -3.84 -31.70 1.73
CA MET A 418 -3.07 -32.04 0.54
C MET A 418 -2.10 -33.20 0.81
N SER A 419 -1.59 -33.83 -0.25
CA SER A 419 -0.62 -34.93 -0.15
C SER A 419 0.57 -34.75 -1.08
N GLY A 420 1.63 -35.52 -0.85
CA GLY A 420 2.81 -35.55 -1.70
C GLY A 420 3.53 -34.19 -1.81
N VAL A 421 3.95 -33.83 -3.02
CA VAL A 421 4.72 -32.60 -3.30
C VAL A 421 3.95 -31.33 -2.94
N SER A 422 2.63 -31.33 -3.08
CA SER A 422 1.79 -30.17 -2.74
C SER A 422 1.79 -29.91 -1.23
N ALA A 423 1.66 -30.93 -0.40
CA ALA A 423 1.74 -30.81 1.06
C ALA A 423 3.11 -30.30 1.51
N LEU A 424 4.20 -30.81 0.90
CA LEU A 424 5.56 -30.34 1.18
C LEU A 424 5.72 -28.86 0.79
N GLY A 425 5.21 -28.46 -0.38
CA GLY A 425 5.23 -27.07 -0.85
C GLY A 425 4.51 -26.13 0.12
N ILE A 426 3.30 -26.48 0.57
CA ILE A 426 2.53 -25.70 1.54
C ILE A 426 3.23 -25.62 2.89
N SER A 427 3.82 -26.74 3.37
CA SER A 427 4.60 -26.74 4.61
C SER A 427 5.82 -25.83 4.53
N MET A 428 6.49 -25.79 3.37
CA MET A 428 7.60 -24.86 3.13
C MET A 428 7.13 -23.39 3.15
N VAL A 429 5.98 -23.08 2.50
CA VAL A 429 5.37 -21.74 2.54
C VAL A 429 5.06 -21.34 3.98
N LEU A 430 4.50 -22.25 4.79
CA LEU A 430 4.20 -21.99 6.21
C LEU A 430 5.44 -21.61 7.01
N VAL A 431 6.54 -22.37 6.86
CA VAL A 431 7.81 -22.10 7.54
C VAL A 431 8.39 -20.75 7.09
N LEU A 432 8.42 -20.49 5.78
CA LEU A 432 8.94 -19.25 5.22
C LEU A 432 8.09 -18.03 5.63
N PHE A 433 6.77 -18.20 5.75
CA PHE A 433 5.90 -17.15 6.29
C PHE A 433 6.20 -16.86 7.77
N GLY A 434 6.52 -17.87 8.58
CA GLY A 434 7.02 -17.67 9.95
C GLY A 434 8.32 -16.86 10.00
N ILE A 435 9.21 -17.04 9.01
CA ILE A 435 10.42 -16.21 8.87
C ILE A 435 10.06 -14.76 8.54
N VAL A 436 9.08 -14.51 7.66
CA VAL A 436 8.61 -13.14 7.36
C VAL A 436 8.17 -12.43 8.63
N GLY A 437 7.29 -13.05 9.44
CA GLY A 437 6.82 -12.47 10.70
C GLY A 437 7.96 -12.20 11.70
N THR A 438 8.91 -13.13 11.82
CA THR A 438 10.10 -12.94 12.67
C THR A 438 10.94 -11.73 12.22
N LEU A 439 11.18 -11.59 10.92
CA LEU A 439 11.91 -10.45 10.37
C LEU A 439 11.15 -9.13 10.53
N ALA A 440 9.81 -9.15 10.46
CA ALA A 440 8.97 -7.99 10.74
C ALA A 440 9.15 -7.51 12.18
N VAL A 441 9.08 -8.42 13.17
CA VAL A 441 9.34 -8.09 14.57
C VAL A 441 10.73 -7.48 14.76
N VAL A 442 11.78 -8.06 14.19
CA VAL A 442 13.16 -7.53 14.28
C VAL A 442 13.27 -6.15 13.64
N THR A 443 12.66 -5.96 12.45
CA THR A 443 12.71 -4.69 11.71
C THR A 443 12.06 -3.56 12.49
N PHE A 444 10.87 -3.79 13.07
CA PHE A 444 10.14 -2.76 13.80
C PHE A 444 10.66 -2.57 15.23
N THR A 445 11.21 -3.61 15.87
CA THR A 445 11.99 -3.48 17.11
C THR A 445 13.22 -2.59 16.88
N ARG A 446 13.93 -2.76 15.76
CA ARG A 446 15.02 -1.88 15.35
C ARG A 446 14.55 -0.43 15.19
N LEU A 447 13.45 -0.19 14.46
CA LEU A 447 12.90 1.15 14.25
C LEU A 447 12.58 1.83 15.59
N ILE A 448 11.87 1.14 16.48
CA ILE A 448 11.53 1.63 17.82
C ILE A 448 12.80 1.87 18.64
N GLY A 449 13.69 0.88 18.72
CA GLY A 449 14.90 0.94 19.54
C GLY A 449 15.85 2.06 19.14
N ILE A 450 16.01 2.28 17.84
CA ILE A 450 16.98 3.27 17.33
C ILE A 450 16.39 4.68 17.31
N ALA A 451 15.14 4.85 16.91
CA ALA A 451 14.53 6.18 16.80
C ALA A 451 14.00 6.69 18.16
N LEU A 452 13.31 5.83 18.92
CA LEU A 452 12.55 6.27 20.08
C LEU A 452 13.30 6.10 21.40
N LEU A 453 14.15 5.08 21.52
CA LEU A 453 14.87 4.77 22.78
C LEU A 453 16.29 5.33 22.77
N GLY A 454 16.97 5.23 23.92
CA GLY A 454 18.35 5.68 24.11
C GLY A 454 18.49 7.19 24.27
N GLU A 455 19.59 7.74 23.77
CA GLU A 455 19.93 9.17 23.83
C GLU A 455 19.84 9.84 22.46
N ALA A 456 19.58 11.16 22.45
CA ALA A 456 19.52 11.94 21.22
C ALA A 456 20.89 11.95 20.51
N ARG A 457 20.91 11.63 19.21
CA ARG A 457 22.15 11.52 18.40
C ARG A 457 22.42 12.75 17.56
N SER A 458 21.49 13.69 17.51
CA SER A 458 21.66 14.96 16.84
C SER A 458 21.12 16.11 17.69
N PRO A 459 21.60 17.36 17.48
CA PRO A 459 21.04 18.53 18.15
C PRO A 459 19.55 18.73 17.88
N ALA A 460 19.07 18.38 16.69
CA ALA A 460 17.67 18.46 16.33
C ALA A 460 16.83 17.42 17.12
N ALA A 461 17.30 16.17 17.24
CA ALA A 461 16.65 15.15 18.06
C ALA A 461 16.62 15.55 19.55
N ALA A 462 17.66 16.26 20.03
CA ALA A 462 17.71 16.76 21.41
C ALA A 462 16.69 17.86 21.69
N LYS A 463 16.28 18.64 20.66
CA LYS A 463 15.29 19.73 20.74
C LYS A 463 13.88 19.29 20.32
N ALA A 464 13.69 18.03 19.92
CA ALA A 464 12.40 17.53 19.47
C ALA A 464 11.32 17.68 20.54
N HIS A 465 10.11 17.98 20.13
CA HIS A 465 8.91 18.11 20.97
C HIS A 465 7.75 17.36 20.34
N ASP A 466 6.73 17.04 21.12
CA ASP A 466 5.58 16.29 20.63
C ASP A 466 4.79 17.07 19.57
N ALA A 467 4.10 16.33 18.72
CA ALA A 467 3.32 16.90 17.64
C ALA A 467 2.08 17.64 18.15
N THR A 468 1.54 18.51 17.32
CA THR A 468 0.28 19.22 17.62
C THR A 468 -0.90 18.23 17.72
N PRO A 469 -1.96 18.55 18.50
CA PRO A 469 -3.14 17.70 18.59
C PRO A 469 -3.76 17.34 17.24
N ALA A 470 -3.74 18.26 16.26
CA ALA A 470 -4.25 18.04 14.91
C ALA A 470 -3.48 16.94 14.15
N MET A 471 -2.20 16.73 14.44
CA MET A 471 -1.42 15.62 13.90
C MET A 471 -1.66 14.32 14.70
N LEU A 472 -1.83 14.41 16.01
CA LEU A 472 -1.96 13.24 16.88
C LEU A 472 -3.34 12.57 16.82
N TRP A 473 -4.43 13.35 16.68
CA TRP A 473 -5.79 12.79 16.65
C TRP A 473 -6.03 11.79 15.52
N PRO A 474 -5.64 12.06 14.25
CA PRO A 474 -5.74 11.09 13.17
C PRO A 474 -4.98 9.80 13.48
N MET A 475 -3.78 9.90 14.04
CA MET A 475 -2.98 8.74 14.42
C MET A 475 -3.64 7.92 15.53
N ARG A 476 -4.27 8.58 16.53
CA ARG A 476 -5.01 7.89 17.60
C ARG A 476 -6.22 7.12 17.05
N LEU A 477 -6.97 7.73 16.12
CA LEU A 477 -8.13 7.08 15.50
C LEU A 477 -7.71 5.87 14.64
N LEU A 478 -6.60 5.97 13.91
CA LEU A 478 -6.05 4.83 13.17
C LEU A 478 -5.59 3.69 14.11
N LEU A 479 -4.93 4.03 15.23
CA LEU A 479 -4.55 3.02 16.23
C LEU A 479 -5.78 2.40 16.90
N LEU A 480 -6.81 3.20 17.18
CA LEU A 480 -8.08 2.69 17.72
C LEU A 480 -8.72 1.70 16.74
N GLY A 481 -8.70 1.99 15.44
CA GLY A 481 -9.14 1.04 14.39
C GLY A 481 -8.35 -0.27 14.41
N CYS A 482 -7.02 -0.20 14.57
CA CYS A 482 -6.18 -1.39 14.71
C CYS A 482 -6.54 -2.22 15.96
N LEU A 483 -6.82 -1.57 17.09
CA LEU A 483 -7.25 -2.23 18.31
C LEU A 483 -8.65 -2.85 18.18
N LEU A 484 -9.61 -2.13 17.62
CA LEU A 484 -10.97 -2.63 17.43
C LEU A 484 -11.02 -3.88 16.56
N ILE A 485 -10.30 -3.89 15.43
CA ILE A 485 -10.25 -5.07 14.56
C ILE A 485 -9.52 -6.22 15.26
N GLY A 486 -8.45 -5.95 16.00
CA GLY A 486 -7.69 -6.99 16.70
C GLY A 486 -8.45 -7.62 17.87
N LEU A 487 -9.23 -6.82 18.60
CA LEU A 487 -10.03 -7.30 19.74
C LEU A 487 -11.41 -7.85 19.33
N LEU A 488 -11.96 -7.38 18.22
CA LEU A 488 -13.27 -7.76 17.69
C LEU A 488 -13.20 -8.26 16.24
N PRO A 489 -12.31 -9.23 15.93
CA PRO A 489 -12.12 -9.69 14.55
C PRO A 489 -13.40 -10.30 13.98
N GLN A 490 -14.23 -10.94 14.80
CA GLN A 490 -15.48 -11.53 14.38
C GLN A 490 -16.45 -10.49 13.79
N LEU A 491 -16.58 -9.32 14.42
CA LEU A 491 -17.43 -8.24 13.88
C LEU A 491 -16.95 -7.78 12.48
N THR A 492 -15.64 -7.63 12.34
CA THR A 492 -15.04 -7.22 11.06
C THR A 492 -15.25 -8.28 9.98
N LEU A 493 -15.08 -9.56 10.32
CA LEU A 493 -15.30 -10.68 9.40
C LEU A 493 -16.75 -10.76 8.92
N HIS A 494 -17.73 -10.43 9.78
CA HIS A 494 -19.13 -10.34 9.33
C HIS A 494 -19.33 -9.29 8.23
N LEU A 495 -18.62 -8.15 8.29
CA LEU A 495 -18.64 -7.15 7.22
C LEU A 495 -17.99 -7.63 5.92
N LEU A 496 -17.09 -8.63 5.99
CA LEU A 496 -16.44 -9.22 4.82
C LEU A 496 -17.26 -10.35 4.18
N THR A 497 -18.26 -10.90 4.89
CA THR A 497 -19.07 -12.02 4.40
C THR A 497 -19.63 -11.81 3.00
N PRO A 498 -20.20 -10.64 2.62
CA PRO A 498 -20.72 -10.43 1.27
C PRO A 498 -19.66 -10.60 0.17
N VAL A 499 -18.45 -10.13 0.43
CA VAL A 499 -17.32 -10.26 -0.52
C VAL A 499 -16.84 -11.69 -0.59
N LEU A 500 -16.73 -12.35 0.57
CA LEU A 500 -16.33 -13.76 0.65
C LEU A 500 -17.32 -14.65 -0.11
N ASN A 501 -18.62 -14.38 -0.03
CA ASN A 501 -19.65 -15.10 -0.79
C ASN A 501 -19.50 -14.91 -2.31
N GLN A 502 -19.02 -13.75 -2.77
CA GLN A 502 -18.68 -13.55 -4.19
C GLN A 502 -17.44 -14.35 -4.63
N MET A 503 -16.44 -14.48 -3.75
CA MET A 503 -15.18 -15.15 -4.05
C MET A 503 -15.29 -16.68 -3.90
N THR A 504 -16.07 -17.15 -2.93
CA THR A 504 -16.19 -18.56 -2.53
C THR A 504 -17.65 -18.94 -2.22
N PRO A 505 -18.54 -19.00 -3.21
CA PRO A 505 -19.97 -19.28 -2.96
C PRO A 505 -20.23 -20.62 -2.25
N THR A 506 -19.34 -21.59 -2.43
CA THR A 506 -19.47 -22.95 -1.87
C THR A 506 -19.05 -23.08 -0.40
N ALA A 507 -18.39 -22.06 0.16
CA ALA A 507 -17.79 -22.12 1.50
C ALA A 507 -18.64 -21.44 2.60
N VAL A 508 -19.88 -21.05 2.30
CA VAL A 508 -20.75 -20.30 3.23
C VAL A 508 -20.99 -21.00 4.58
N PRO A 509 -21.25 -22.33 4.66
CA PRO A 509 -21.43 -23.01 5.94
C PRO A 509 -20.17 -23.01 6.79
N GLU A 510 -19.00 -23.19 6.18
CA GLU A 510 -17.70 -23.24 6.86
C GLU A 510 -17.26 -21.86 7.36
N LEU A 511 -17.72 -20.76 6.74
CA LEU A 511 -17.45 -19.39 7.20
C LEU A 511 -17.96 -19.14 8.62
N ASN A 512 -19.11 -19.70 9.00
CA ASN A 512 -19.64 -19.56 10.34
C ASN A 512 -18.75 -20.23 11.40
N ALA A 513 -18.19 -21.41 11.10
CA ALA A 513 -17.24 -22.08 11.98
C ALA A 513 -15.92 -21.28 12.10
N THR A 514 -15.43 -20.71 10.98
CA THR A 514 -14.24 -19.85 10.97
C THR A 514 -14.45 -18.58 11.81
N PHE A 515 -15.63 -17.98 11.73
CA PHE A 515 -15.96 -16.79 12.54
C PHE A 515 -16.06 -17.11 14.02
N ALA A 516 -16.60 -18.28 14.39
CA ALA A 516 -16.60 -18.73 15.79
C ALA A 516 -15.18 -18.91 16.33
N GLN A 517 -14.27 -19.51 15.54
CA GLN A 517 -12.86 -19.63 15.93
C GLN A 517 -12.16 -18.26 16.05
N SER A 518 -12.45 -17.31 15.15
CA SER A 518 -11.89 -15.97 15.24
C SER A 518 -12.36 -15.19 16.47
N GLY A 519 -13.56 -15.48 16.99
CA GLY A 519 -14.04 -14.95 18.25
C GLY A 519 -13.17 -15.33 19.44
N GLN A 520 -12.61 -16.54 19.44
CA GLN A 520 -11.64 -16.97 20.48
C GLN A 520 -10.35 -16.14 20.44
N ILE A 521 -9.86 -15.80 19.23
CA ILE A 521 -8.68 -14.92 19.08
C ILE A 521 -8.94 -13.56 19.73
N GLY A 522 -10.11 -12.97 19.49
CA GLY A 522 -10.52 -11.71 20.11
C GLY A 522 -10.58 -11.82 21.65
N LEU A 523 -11.12 -12.91 22.18
CA LEU A 523 -11.16 -13.15 23.63
C LEU A 523 -9.74 -13.23 24.23
N TRP A 524 -8.86 -14.02 23.64
CA TRP A 524 -7.47 -14.10 24.10
C TRP A 524 -6.73 -12.76 23.94
N GLY A 525 -7.02 -12.01 22.89
CA GLY A 525 -6.54 -10.64 22.69
C GLY A 525 -7.00 -9.70 23.80
N MET A 526 -8.27 -9.76 24.20
CA MET A 526 -8.81 -8.97 25.32
C MET A 526 -8.16 -9.34 26.66
N ILE A 527 -7.98 -10.65 26.93
CA ILE A 527 -7.29 -11.13 28.13
C ILE A 527 -5.84 -10.61 28.16
N LEU A 528 -5.12 -10.71 27.05
CA LEU A 528 -3.77 -10.19 26.94
C LEU A 528 -3.72 -8.67 27.16
N CYS A 529 -4.64 -7.92 26.56
CA CYS A 529 -4.74 -6.48 26.71
C CYS A 529 -4.98 -6.10 28.18
N ALA A 530 -5.92 -6.78 28.85
CA ALA A 530 -6.19 -6.58 30.26
C ALA A 530 -4.95 -6.90 31.13
N ALA A 531 -4.27 -8.00 30.88
CA ALA A 531 -3.04 -8.37 31.57
C ALA A 531 -1.93 -7.30 31.38
N LEU A 532 -1.72 -6.81 30.16
CA LEU A 532 -0.75 -5.74 29.90
C LEU A 532 -1.11 -4.44 30.62
N ILE A 533 -2.39 -4.06 30.66
CA ILE A 533 -2.86 -2.88 31.42
C ILE A 533 -2.61 -3.08 32.90
N ILE A 534 -2.95 -4.23 33.48
CA ILE A 534 -2.71 -4.53 34.90
C ILE A 534 -1.21 -4.44 35.22
N VAL A 535 -0.36 -5.05 34.41
CA VAL A 535 1.11 -4.98 34.58
C VAL A 535 1.60 -3.53 34.51
N ALA A 536 1.13 -2.75 33.54
CA ALA A 536 1.50 -1.34 33.40
C ALA A 536 1.08 -0.52 34.62
N LEU A 537 -0.14 -0.74 35.14
CA LEU A 537 -0.63 -0.06 36.34
C LEU A 537 0.18 -0.45 37.57
N LEU A 538 0.50 -1.74 37.75
CA LEU A 538 1.32 -2.23 38.87
C LEU A 538 2.73 -1.63 38.81
N LEU A 539 3.37 -1.64 37.66
CA LEU A 539 4.70 -1.04 37.46
C LEU A 539 4.68 0.46 37.76
N THR A 540 3.67 1.17 37.30
CA THR A 540 3.50 2.61 37.59
C THR A 540 3.29 2.87 39.07
N ALA A 541 2.47 2.06 39.74
CA ALA A 541 2.24 2.16 41.19
C ALA A 541 3.53 1.88 41.99
N LEU A 542 4.30 0.86 41.57
CA LEU A 542 5.57 0.53 42.22
C LEU A 542 6.62 1.63 41.99
N GLN A 543 6.70 2.21 40.80
CA GLN A 543 7.62 3.30 40.49
C GLN A 543 7.30 4.58 41.31
N ARG A 544 6.02 4.90 41.48
CA ARG A 544 5.59 6.05 42.31
C ARG A 544 5.99 5.93 43.76
N ARG A 545 6.18 4.71 44.26
CA ARG A 545 6.55 4.43 45.66
C ARG A 545 8.07 4.42 45.90
N ARG A 546 8.89 4.43 44.84
CA ARG A 546 10.35 4.39 44.96
C ARG A 546 10.95 5.72 44.54
N PRO A 547 11.81 6.35 45.35
CA PRO A 547 12.55 7.53 44.90
C PRO A 547 13.46 7.12 43.75
N THR A 548 13.28 7.74 42.58
CA THR A 548 14.15 7.55 41.42
C THR A 548 15.28 8.56 41.49
N THR A 549 16.50 8.12 41.71
CA THR A 549 17.69 8.95 41.52
C THR A 549 18.14 8.86 40.07
N PRO A 550 18.32 9.99 39.37
CA PRO A 550 18.88 9.95 38.05
C PRO A 550 20.32 9.44 38.14
N ALA A 551 20.59 8.33 37.45
CA ALA A 551 21.90 7.73 37.36
C ALA A 551 22.28 7.54 35.89
N THR A 552 23.58 7.54 35.58
CA THR A 552 24.06 7.20 34.26
C THR A 552 23.80 5.71 33.94
N THR A 553 23.50 5.40 32.70
CA THR A 553 23.36 4.01 32.25
C THR A 553 24.66 3.26 32.56
N TRP A 554 24.55 1.98 32.98
CA TRP A 554 25.70 1.13 33.24
C TRP A 554 26.65 1.09 32.03
N GLY A 555 27.87 1.57 32.21
CA GLY A 555 28.88 1.69 31.15
C GLY A 555 30.07 0.73 31.30
N CYS A 556 29.92 -0.40 32.05
CA CYS A 556 30.99 -1.36 32.29
C CYS A 556 32.28 -0.70 32.82
N GLY A 557 32.18 0.28 33.71
CA GLY A 557 33.30 1.04 34.25
C GLY A 557 33.73 2.25 33.44
N PHE A 558 33.11 2.53 32.28
CA PHE A 558 33.40 3.73 31.51
C PHE A 558 32.61 4.92 32.06
N PRO A 559 33.31 5.99 32.56
CA PRO A 559 32.64 7.03 33.35
C PRO A 559 31.91 8.09 32.51
N ARG A 560 32.09 8.12 31.19
CA ARG A 560 31.51 9.15 30.30
C ARG A 560 30.88 8.53 29.06
N PRO A 561 29.75 7.79 29.18
CA PRO A 561 29.06 7.27 28.00
C PRO A 561 28.57 8.41 27.13
N THR A 562 28.65 8.24 25.81
CA THR A 562 28.16 9.19 24.82
C THR A 562 27.14 8.52 23.91
N ALA A 563 26.28 9.30 23.23
CA ALA A 563 25.32 8.79 22.25
C ALA A 563 25.98 7.99 21.09
N ARG A 564 27.29 8.21 20.84
CA ARG A 564 28.07 7.46 19.84
C ARG A 564 28.32 6.00 20.23
N MET A 565 28.15 5.64 21.50
CA MET A 565 28.35 4.28 22.02
C MET A 565 27.07 3.45 21.98
N ALA A 566 25.94 4.05 21.58
CA ALA A 566 24.68 3.35 21.44
C ALA A 566 24.62 2.53 20.13
N TYR A 567 23.80 1.47 20.12
CA TYR A 567 23.52 0.69 18.91
C TYR A 567 23.00 1.59 17.78
N THR A 568 23.44 1.34 16.55
CA THR A 568 23.00 2.03 15.34
C THR A 568 22.07 1.14 14.53
N ALA A 569 21.46 1.68 13.48
CA ALA A 569 20.64 0.89 12.56
C ALA A 569 21.45 -0.27 11.95
N GLU A 570 22.77 -0.10 11.76
CA GLU A 570 23.68 -1.12 11.22
C GLU A 570 23.83 -2.33 12.15
N SER A 571 23.71 -2.13 13.46
CA SER A 571 23.81 -3.22 14.44
C SER A 571 22.78 -4.35 14.21
N TYR A 572 21.64 -3.99 13.61
CA TYR A 572 20.60 -4.95 13.20
C TYR A 572 20.73 -5.33 11.72
N SER A 573 20.98 -4.35 10.84
CA SER A 573 21.02 -4.60 9.40
C SER A 573 22.22 -5.43 8.95
N GLY A 574 23.32 -5.44 9.72
CA GLY A 574 24.48 -6.29 9.44
C GLY A 574 24.15 -7.78 9.36
N ILE A 575 23.24 -8.26 10.20
CA ILE A 575 22.75 -9.65 10.16
C ILE A 575 22.06 -9.95 8.83
N ALA A 576 21.14 -9.07 8.42
CA ALA A 576 20.42 -9.25 7.16
C ALA A 576 21.36 -9.18 5.95
N HIS A 577 22.32 -8.25 5.97
CA HIS A 577 23.28 -8.07 4.89
C HIS A 577 24.16 -9.30 4.66
N HIS A 578 24.68 -9.89 5.73
CA HIS A 578 25.65 -10.97 5.62
C HIS A 578 25.03 -12.38 5.53
N HIS A 579 23.81 -12.58 6.06
CA HIS A 579 23.26 -13.92 6.26
C HIS A 579 21.90 -14.18 5.61
N LEU A 580 21.09 -13.14 5.36
CA LEU A 580 19.73 -13.34 4.87
C LEU A 580 19.57 -13.13 3.37
N LEU A 581 20.35 -12.21 2.77
CA LEU A 581 20.24 -11.93 1.35
C LEU A 581 21.24 -12.76 0.54
N PRO A 582 20.81 -13.43 -0.56
CA PRO A 582 21.72 -14.01 -1.53
C PRO A 582 22.70 -12.95 -2.03
N GLN A 583 23.95 -13.32 -2.29
CA GLN A 583 25.00 -12.38 -2.75
C GLN A 583 24.58 -11.54 -3.96
N ALA A 584 23.75 -12.13 -4.84
CA ALA A 584 23.20 -11.43 -5.99
C ALA A 584 22.26 -10.26 -5.63
N LEU A 585 21.63 -10.29 -4.48
CA LEU A 585 20.66 -9.28 -4.02
C LEU A 585 21.24 -8.35 -2.95
N GLN A 586 22.49 -8.60 -2.51
CA GLN A 586 23.14 -7.75 -1.53
C GLN A 586 23.45 -6.37 -2.11
N PRO A 587 23.16 -5.28 -1.38
CA PRO A 587 23.54 -3.93 -1.80
C PRO A 587 25.05 -3.78 -1.84
N LYS A 588 25.57 -3.07 -2.85
CA LYS A 588 27.01 -2.80 -2.93
C LYS A 588 27.43 -1.82 -1.85
N LEU A 589 28.35 -2.22 -1.01
CA LEU A 589 28.99 -1.37 -0.01
C LEU A 589 30.20 -0.68 -0.64
N SER A 590 30.21 0.64 -0.65
CA SER A 590 31.39 1.42 -1.02
C SER A 590 32.06 1.96 0.26
N THR A 591 33.15 1.35 0.64
CA THR A 591 33.98 1.82 1.77
C THR A 591 35.28 2.41 1.23
N LYS A 592 35.54 3.68 1.48
CA LYS A 592 36.88 4.24 1.30
C LYS A 592 37.71 3.87 2.53
N ARG A 593 38.61 2.86 2.39
CA ARG A 593 39.53 2.52 3.43
C ARG A 593 40.54 3.67 3.65
N PRO A 594 40.78 4.08 4.90
CA PRO A 594 41.82 5.08 5.19
C PRO A 594 43.19 4.57 4.74
N ARG A 595 43.98 5.44 4.11
CA ARG A 595 45.31 5.10 3.61
C ARG A 595 46.40 5.22 4.70
N SER A 596 46.07 5.82 5.84
CA SER A 596 47.00 6.01 6.97
C SER A 596 46.53 5.22 8.20
N LEU A 597 47.49 4.80 9.04
CA LEU A 597 47.24 4.11 10.32
C LEU A 597 46.47 4.99 11.32
N PHE A 598 46.65 6.32 11.25
CA PHE A 598 45.99 7.32 12.10
C PHE A 598 45.38 8.40 11.23
N PRO A 599 44.26 8.14 10.60
CA PRO A 599 43.60 9.15 9.76
C PRO A 599 42.94 10.25 10.61
N ALA A 600 43.12 11.50 10.21
CA ALA A 600 42.49 12.64 10.88
C ALA A 600 40.94 12.60 10.74
N THR A 601 40.42 12.13 9.61
CA THR A 601 39.01 11.92 9.37
C THR A 601 38.79 10.67 8.54
N VAL A 602 37.75 9.88 8.88
CA VAL A 602 37.31 8.73 8.10
C VAL A 602 35.85 8.96 7.74
N GLN A 603 35.55 8.97 6.46
CA GLN A 603 34.17 9.05 5.98
C GLN A 603 33.72 7.64 5.54
N PHE A 604 32.68 7.16 6.17
CA PHE A 604 32.02 5.90 5.84
C PHE A 604 30.73 6.21 5.09
N PHE A 605 30.69 5.85 3.81
CA PHE A 605 29.47 5.97 3.00
C PHE A 605 28.95 4.56 2.70
N GLN A 606 27.81 4.24 3.26
CA GLN A 606 27.08 3.03 2.93
C GLN A 606 25.87 3.42 2.09
N HIS A 607 25.94 3.16 0.79
CA HIS A 607 24.82 3.34 -0.13
C HIS A 607 24.19 1.97 -0.36
N SER A 608 23.05 1.72 0.27
CA SER A 608 22.23 0.55 -0.02
C SER A 608 21.42 0.82 -1.30
N GLN A 609 22.07 0.60 -2.44
CA GLN A 609 21.35 0.67 -3.72
C GLN A 609 20.60 -0.65 -3.94
N GLU A 610 19.40 -0.55 -4.48
CA GLU A 610 18.56 -1.71 -4.71
C GLU A 610 19.13 -2.59 -5.82
N ALA A 611 19.48 -3.84 -5.48
CA ALA A 611 20.14 -4.76 -6.40
C ALA A 611 19.26 -5.10 -7.61
N LEU A 612 17.94 -5.27 -7.42
CA LEU A 612 17.00 -5.52 -8.51
C LEU A 612 16.90 -4.33 -9.45
N LEU A 613 16.81 -3.10 -8.91
CA LEU A 613 16.78 -1.89 -9.72
C LEU A 613 18.03 -1.77 -10.60
N GLN A 614 19.21 -1.99 -10.03
CA GLN A 614 20.47 -1.82 -10.75
C GLN A 614 20.79 -2.96 -11.72
N ARG A 615 20.50 -4.21 -11.34
CA ARG A 615 20.91 -5.39 -12.11
C ARG A 615 19.88 -5.85 -13.13
N CYS A 616 18.60 -5.59 -12.88
CA CYS A 616 17.52 -6.03 -13.74
C CYS A 616 16.81 -4.86 -14.43
N TYR A 617 16.32 -3.87 -13.67
CA TYR A 617 15.48 -2.82 -14.24
C TYR A 617 16.26 -1.75 -15.01
N GLN A 618 17.34 -1.21 -14.44
CA GLN A 618 18.14 -0.20 -15.14
C GLN A 618 18.71 -0.71 -16.47
N PRO A 619 19.33 -1.90 -16.57
CA PRO A 619 19.77 -2.43 -17.85
C PRO A 619 18.63 -2.65 -18.84
N LEU A 620 17.47 -3.14 -18.37
CA LEU A 620 16.29 -3.34 -19.20
C LEU A 620 15.77 -2.01 -19.74
N PHE A 621 15.60 -1.01 -18.88
CA PHE A 621 15.14 0.32 -19.30
C PHE A 621 16.14 1.03 -20.20
N SER A 622 17.45 0.90 -19.95
CA SER A 622 18.49 1.45 -20.81
C SER A 622 18.47 0.79 -22.19
N ALA A 623 18.36 -0.53 -22.27
CA ALA A 623 18.26 -1.24 -23.55
C ALA A 623 16.98 -0.89 -24.32
N LEU A 624 15.84 -0.70 -23.62
CA LEU A 624 14.61 -0.21 -24.21
C LEU A 624 14.76 1.22 -24.72
N ALA A 625 15.33 2.11 -23.91
CA ALA A 625 15.59 3.50 -24.27
C ALA A 625 16.51 3.60 -25.50
N GLU A 626 17.60 2.82 -25.56
CA GLU A 626 18.49 2.75 -26.71
C GLU A 626 17.77 2.28 -27.99
N ARG A 627 16.86 1.30 -27.87
CA ARG A 627 16.02 0.89 -29.00
C ARG A 627 15.04 1.98 -29.42
N CYS A 628 14.42 2.67 -28.46
CA CYS A 628 13.52 3.78 -28.74
C CYS A 628 14.23 5.00 -29.32
N VAL A 629 15.53 5.22 -29.00
CA VAL A 629 16.34 6.27 -29.65
C VAL A 629 16.39 6.11 -31.17
N ARG A 630 16.32 4.89 -31.67
CA ARG A 630 16.22 4.62 -33.11
C ARG A 630 14.95 5.18 -33.73
N LEU A 631 13.90 5.39 -32.98
CA LEU A 631 12.63 5.99 -33.40
C LEU A 631 12.66 7.53 -33.36
N ARG A 632 13.77 8.15 -32.91
CA ARG A 632 13.92 9.63 -32.86
C ARG A 632 13.77 10.32 -34.20
N TRP A 633 13.98 9.60 -35.31
CA TRP A 633 13.72 10.13 -36.64
C TRP A 633 12.25 10.52 -36.86
N LEU A 634 11.32 9.96 -36.09
CA LEU A 634 9.91 10.36 -36.09
C LEU A 634 9.68 11.72 -35.40
N GLN A 635 10.58 12.17 -34.50
CA GLN A 635 10.51 13.41 -33.75
C GLN A 635 11.43 14.49 -34.32
N GLN A 636 11.16 14.97 -35.53
CA GLN A 636 12.01 15.96 -36.20
C GLN A 636 11.66 17.41 -35.84
N GLY A 637 10.67 17.68 -35.00
CA GLY A 637 10.26 19.05 -34.63
C GLY A 637 9.52 19.81 -35.72
N LYS A 638 9.23 19.19 -36.87
CA LYS A 638 8.54 19.80 -38.00
C LYS A 638 7.04 19.52 -37.94
N GLN A 639 6.23 20.53 -37.67
CA GLN A 639 4.77 20.41 -37.48
C GLN A 639 4.06 19.71 -38.64
N HIS A 640 4.47 19.97 -39.89
CA HIS A 640 3.86 19.36 -41.08
C HIS A 640 4.05 17.83 -41.10
N LEU A 641 5.14 17.29 -40.57
CA LEU A 641 5.33 15.84 -40.46
C LEU A 641 4.41 15.20 -39.40
N TYR A 642 4.18 15.89 -38.31
CA TYR A 642 3.22 15.40 -37.31
C TYR A 642 1.78 15.38 -37.82
N LEU A 643 1.40 16.40 -38.61
CA LEU A 643 0.11 16.41 -39.30
C LEU A 643 0.00 15.27 -40.29
N LEU A 644 1.09 14.99 -41.05
CA LEU A 644 1.16 13.86 -41.99
C LEU A 644 1.00 12.51 -41.25
N TYR A 645 1.64 12.35 -40.08
CA TYR A 645 1.48 11.13 -39.29
C TYR A 645 0.04 10.95 -38.80
N ILE A 646 -0.60 12.02 -38.31
CA ILE A 646 -2.01 11.99 -37.93
C ILE A 646 -2.87 11.59 -39.13
N PHE A 647 -2.63 12.21 -40.30
CA PHE A 647 -3.37 11.90 -41.52
C PHE A 647 -3.20 10.43 -41.94
N ILE A 648 -1.97 9.89 -41.92
CA ILE A 648 -1.68 8.49 -42.24
C ILE A 648 -2.39 7.55 -41.25
N CYS A 649 -2.36 7.85 -39.95
CA CYS A 649 -3.08 7.06 -38.95
C CYS A 649 -4.60 7.09 -39.16
N CYS A 650 -5.19 8.26 -39.40
CA CYS A 650 -6.62 8.38 -39.69
C CYS A 650 -7.02 7.64 -40.95
N ALA A 651 -6.25 7.80 -42.05
CA ALA A 651 -6.49 7.09 -43.29
C ALA A 651 -6.33 5.56 -43.13
N GLY A 652 -5.35 5.12 -42.36
CA GLY A 652 -5.16 3.71 -42.04
C GLY A 652 -6.33 3.11 -41.22
N LEU A 653 -6.84 3.85 -40.24
CA LEU A 653 -8.00 3.45 -39.46
C LEU A 653 -9.28 3.41 -40.29
N MET A 654 -9.47 4.39 -41.22
CA MET A 654 -10.59 4.39 -42.16
C MET A 654 -10.52 3.19 -43.10
N LEU A 655 -9.33 2.92 -43.65
CA LEU A 655 -9.12 1.78 -44.53
C LEU A 655 -9.38 0.45 -43.81
N TRP A 656 -8.88 0.32 -42.55
CA TRP A 656 -9.14 -0.83 -41.72
C TRP A 656 -10.65 -1.05 -41.48
N ASN A 657 -11.39 0.02 -41.15
CA ASN A 657 -12.81 -0.06 -40.95
C ASN A 657 -13.58 -0.52 -42.19
N ILE A 658 -13.18 0.00 -43.39
CA ILE A 658 -13.76 -0.39 -44.67
C ILE A 658 -13.45 -1.86 -45.02
N LEU A 659 -12.25 -2.34 -44.66
CA LEU A 659 -11.86 -3.73 -44.91
C LEU A 659 -12.53 -4.69 -43.92
N ALA A 660 -12.64 -4.31 -42.66
CA ALA A 660 -13.32 -5.08 -41.64
C ALA A 660 -14.82 -5.23 -41.93
N ASP A 661 -15.48 -4.16 -42.43
CA ASP A 661 -16.90 -4.22 -42.84
C ASP A 661 -17.12 -5.15 -44.07
N LYS A 662 -16.06 -5.36 -44.90
CA LYS A 662 -16.14 -6.26 -46.09
C LYS A 662 -15.74 -7.71 -45.77
N GLY A 663 -15.43 -8.06 -44.54
CA GLY A 663 -15.09 -9.42 -44.13
C GLY A 663 -13.75 -9.93 -44.69
N LEU A 664 -12.82 -9.05 -45.06
CA LEU A 664 -11.45 -9.34 -45.49
C LEU A 664 -10.44 -9.17 -44.37
#